data_b5a60dc9570236f7c2ad7fd800a6443c
#
_entry.id   b5a60dc9570236f7c2ad7fd800a6443c
#
_cell.length_a   1.000
_cell.length_b   1.000
_cell.length_c   1.000
_cell.angle_alpha   90.00
_cell.angle_beta   90.00
_cell.angle_gamma   90.00
#
_symmetry.space_group_name_H-M   'P 1'
#
loop_
_entity.id
_entity.type
_entity.pdbx_description
1 polymer ?
#
loop_
_entity_poly.entity_id
_entity_poly.type
_entity_poly.pdbx_seq_one_letter_code
_entity_poly.pdbx_strand_id
1 'polypeptide(L)'
;MNSGGNMRRLRGWNRLLVLLFTIHCSLFTAFAQFNTDRLEMIGRSALYYEDYVLSIQYFNQAISMKPWLYEPWFFRGVAKFYLDDFRGAESDCSEAIERNPYVVSAYELRGLCRINQKKYREAVSDYDRALRYNPDNQGLWHNRILCLIQEKDYDLALAQIDTMSTRWSKYARAYAMQAEIYLLKQDTTKAVKSLDKSLELDPYDGGIWAERAVISLARQKWKEGEEFLTKSIHLLPKHSGNYINRAMARFNQNNLRGAMADYDTALDLDPNNFLGHYNRGLLRAQVGDDNRGIEDFDFVLRLEPNDLMALFNRALLLEQTGDLRGAIRDYSKVIEEFPNFWFGLEHRASCYRRLGNTKQAELDEFRILKAQMDKRYGGKQPRLSKRQMRRKSDTDPDKYNQLVVADEQEVEHEYKSDYRGKVQNRKVEVGLLPMFALSFYAVRDEMHTYIPFDKDVEGFNLQSKSKPLQISCTQPTINEDRMHRHIAFIDSVTMAIADARGDERVKPLLMLRAVAYSGIQNFDNAIDDLSTLQQLDSASVLAYWQRAVCQAKLNEFNASQGTNIELKSANVLSDLCEALKFAPHNPYLYYNRGCLYAQRKDYQRAIDDFNRAIELDGNIPETYYNRGIVYLHSEKTAEGIADLSKAGELGLYDAYSIIKKYREK
;
A
#
# COMPACT_ATOMS: atom_id res chain seq x y z
N MET A 1 57.68 -61.17 -25.61
CA MET A 1 56.62 -60.55 -26.40
C MET A 1 55.32 -60.67 -25.60
N ASN A 2 54.94 -59.69 -24.75
CA ASN A 2 53.59 -59.58 -24.16
C ASN A 2 53.44 -58.25 -23.40
N SER A 3 53.78 -57.09 -24.02
CA SER A 3 53.49 -55.78 -23.41
C SER A 3 52.47 -54.92 -24.18
N GLY A 4 52.00 -55.40 -25.32
CA GLY A 4 51.04 -54.66 -26.18
C GLY A 4 49.55 -54.82 -25.82
N GLY A 5 49.19 -55.89 -25.07
CA GLY A 5 47.81 -56.20 -24.71
C GLY A 5 47.25 -55.36 -23.56
N ASN A 6 48.05 -54.98 -22.61
CA ASN A 6 47.62 -54.24 -21.42
C ASN A 6 47.36 -52.72 -21.69
N MET A 7 48.16 -52.13 -22.61
CA MET A 7 47.97 -50.73 -22.98
C MET A 7 46.68 -50.49 -23.80
N ARG A 8 46.25 -51.46 -24.63
CA ARG A 8 44.98 -51.36 -25.38
C ARG A 8 43.77 -51.55 -24.47
N ARG A 9 43.85 -52.42 -23.47
CA ARG A 9 42.78 -52.56 -22.44
C ARG A 9 42.63 -51.31 -21.57
N LEU A 10 43.71 -50.71 -21.08
CA LEU A 10 43.68 -49.45 -20.32
C LEU A 10 43.12 -48.27 -21.11
N ARG A 11 43.42 -48.15 -22.41
CA ARG A 11 42.82 -47.12 -23.26
C ARG A 11 41.31 -47.36 -23.49
N GLY A 12 40.87 -48.61 -23.55
CA GLY A 12 39.44 -48.97 -23.65
C GLY A 12 38.69 -48.58 -22.37
N TRP A 13 39.23 -48.90 -21.20
CA TRP A 13 38.62 -48.57 -19.90
C TRP A 13 38.56 -47.05 -19.64
N ASN A 14 39.59 -46.27 -20.00
CA ASN A 14 39.57 -44.82 -19.92
C ASN A 14 38.51 -44.20 -20.87
N ARG A 15 38.33 -44.72 -22.07
CA ARG A 15 37.25 -44.28 -22.97
C ARG A 15 35.88 -44.61 -22.43
N LEU A 16 35.71 -45.79 -21.84
CA LEU A 16 34.43 -46.19 -21.20
C LEU A 16 34.12 -45.35 -19.98
N LEU A 17 35.12 -45.02 -19.15
CA LEU A 17 34.97 -44.12 -18.00
C LEU A 17 34.62 -42.69 -18.40
N VAL A 18 35.26 -42.16 -19.46
CA VAL A 18 34.92 -40.82 -20.00
C VAL A 18 33.51 -40.84 -20.58
N LEU A 19 33.10 -41.90 -21.28
CA LEU A 19 31.76 -42.01 -21.84
C LEU A 19 30.70 -42.15 -20.72
N LEU A 20 30.97 -42.93 -19.68
CA LEU A 20 30.11 -43.04 -18.51
C LEU A 20 30.01 -41.71 -17.75
N PHE A 21 31.12 -40.98 -17.60
CA PHE A 21 31.12 -39.65 -16.98
C PHE A 21 30.33 -38.63 -17.79
N THR A 22 30.50 -38.63 -19.13
CA THR A 22 29.73 -37.73 -20.01
C THR A 22 28.23 -38.06 -20.01
N ILE A 23 27.86 -39.36 -20.02
CA ILE A 23 26.46 -39.81 -19.89
C ILE A 23 25.92 -39.45 -18.52
N HIS A 24 26.70 -39.60 -17.45
CA HIS A 24 26.31 -39.22 -16.09
C HIS A 24 26.09 -37.71 -15.97
N CYS A 25 27.01 -36.90 -16.50
CA CYS A 25 26.86 -35.44 -16.55
C CYS A 25 25.64 -35.01 -17.39
N SER A 26 25.38 -35.68 -18.56
CA SER A 26 24.21 -35.36 -19.38
C SER A 26 22.90 -35.79 -18.74
N LEU A 27 22.87 -36.88 -17.96
CA LEU A 27 21.72 -37.28 -17.19
C LEU A 27 21.43 -36.29 -16.05
N PHE A 28 22.47 -35.84 -15.33
CA PHE A 28 22.29 -34.79 -14.29
C PHE A 28 21.74 -33.48 -14.87
N THR A 29 22.24 -33.04 -16.02
CA THR A 29 21.73 -31.83 -16.69
C THR A 29 20.29 -32.03 -17.21
N ALA A 30 19.94 -33.22 -17.70
CA ALA A 30 18.57 -33.54 -18.13
C ALA A 30 17.59 -33.56 -16.95
N PHE A 31 17.99 -34.11 -15.81
CA PHE A 31 17.15 -34.08 -14.59
C PHE A 31 16.98 -32.66 -14.05
N ALA A 32 18.03 -31.83 -14.06
CA ALA A 32 17.95 -30.42 -13.66
C ALA A 32 17.03 -29.61 -14.61
N GLN A 33 17.10 -29.87 -15.92
CA GLN A 33 16.27 -29.21 -16.91
C GLN A 33 14.78 -29.58 -16.75
N PHE A 34 14.50 -30.87 -16.53
CA PHE A 34 13.15 -31.36 -16.28
C PHE A 34 12.55 -30.75 -15.00
N ASN A 35 13.35 -30.59 -13.93
CA ASN A 35 12.91 -29.95 -12.69
C ASN A 35 12.56 -28.47 -12.89
N THR A 36 13.35 -27.69 -13.61
CA THR A 36 13.10 -26.26 -13.84
C THR A 36 11.83 -26.04 -14.65
N ASP A 37 11.65 -26.78 -15.75
CA ASP A 37 10.46 -26.71 -16.60
C ASP A 37 9.19 -27.07 -15.81
N ARG A 38 9.30 -28.05 -14.90
CA ARG A 38 8.20 -28.43 -14.00
C ARG A 38 7.88 -27.31 -13.00
N LEU A 39 8.88 -26.68 -12.41
CA LEU A 39 8.71 -25.54 -11.49
C LEU A 39 8.03 -24.38 -12.21
N GLU A 40 8.47 -24.04 -13.41
CA GLU A 40 7.83 -23.00 -14.21
C GLU A 40 6.37 -23.33 -14.55
N MET A 41 6.09 -24.57 -14.94
CA MET A 41 4.72 -25.02 -15.23
C MET A 41 3.82 -24.89 -14.00
N ILE A 42 4.30 -25.30 -12.81
CA ILE A 42 3.53 -25.19 -11.57
C ILE A 42 3.37 -23.71 -11.19
N GLY A 43 4.43 -22.91 -11.31
CA GLY A 43 4.39 -21.46 -11.05
C GLY A 43 3.38 -20.73 -11.95
N ARG A 44 3.33 -21.06 -13.25
CA ARG A 44 2.32 -20.52 -14.18
C ARG A 44 0.92 -21.01 -13.89
N SER A 45 0.77 -22.27 -13.46
CA SER A 45 -0.52 -22.80 -13.04
C SER A 45 -1.04 -22.09 -11.80
N ALA A 46 -0.18 -21.87 -10.80
CA ALA A 46 -0.51 -21.09 -9.61
C ALA A 46 -0.93 -19.64 -9.97
N LEU A 47 -0.21 -19.01 -10.90
CA LEU A 47 -0.55 -17.69 -11.43
C LEU A 47 -1.93 -17.67 -12.09
N TYR A 48 -2.24 -18.67 -12.90
CA TYR A 48 -3.54 -18.81 -13.56
C TYR A 48 -4.71 -18.98 -12.57
N TYR A 49 -4.47 -19.70 -11.46
CA TYR A 49 -5.45 -19.86 -10.39
C TYR A 49 -5.42 -18.74 -9.33
N GLU A 50 -4.75 -17.63 -9.64
CA GLU A 50 -4.66 -16.44 -8.78
C GLU A 50 -3.95 -16.72 -7.42
N ASP A 51 -3.17 -17.79 -7.31
CA ASP A 51 -2.29 -18.03 -6.16
C ASP A 51 -0.91 -17.44 -6.42
N TYR A 52 -0.86 -16.11 -6.32
CA TYR A 52 0.34 -15.34 -6.66
C TYR A 52 1.51 -15.64 -5.73
N VAL A 53 1.22 -15.93 -4.47
CA VAL A 53 2.22 -16.24 -3.46
C VAL A 53 2.91 -17.57 -3.77
N LEU A 54 2.14 -18.61 -4.05
CA LEU A 54 2.66 -19.91 -4.47
C LEU A 54 3.45 -19.81 -5.79
N SER A 55 2.95 -18.99 -6.72
CA SER A 55 3.63 -18.68 -7.98
C SER A 55 5.02 -18.10 -7.75
N ILE A 56 5.16 -17.10 -6.86
CA ILE A 56 6.45 -16.49 -6.51
C ILE A 56 7.43 -17.53 -5.98
N GLN A 57 6.98 -18.47 -5.14
CA GLN A 57 7.85 -19.52 -4.60
C GLN A 57 8.46 -20.40 -5.68
N TYR A 58 7.61 -20.89 -6.60
CA TYR A 58 8.09 -21.74 -7.68
C TYR A 58 9.03 -21.00 -8.62
N PHE A 59 8.76 -19.72 -8.90
CA PHE A 59 9.69 -18.92 -9.71
C PHE A 59 10.97 -18.59 -8.95
N ASN A 60 10.96 -18.40 -7.64
CA ASN A 60 12.18 -18.28 -6.83
C ASN A 60 13.07 -19.51 -6.96
N GLN A 61 12.48 -20.70 -6.87
CA GLN A 61 13.21 -21.96 -7.05
C GLN A 61 13.76 -22.08 -8.49
N ALA A 62 12.95 -21.74 -9.49
CA ALA A 62 13.42 -21.74 -10.88
C ALA A 62 14.58 -20.75 -11.12
N ILE A 63 14.49 -19.55 -10.57
CA ILE A 63 15.54 -18.52 -10.63
C ILE A 63 16.82 -19.00 -9.94
N SER A 64 16.72 -19.62 -8.75
CA SER A 64 17.89 -20.13 -8.03
C SER A 64 18.62 -21.22 -8.79
N MET A 65 17.88 -22.05 -9.55
CA MET A 65 18.45 -23.13 -10.35
C MET A 65 19.04 -22.62 -11.67
N LYS A 66 18.34 -21.73 -12.36
CA LYS A 66 18.72 -21.19 -13.69
C LYS A 66 18.50 -19.66 -13.75
N PRO A 67 19.36 -18.87 -13.12
CA PRO A 67 19.18 -17.40 -13.03
C PRO A 67 19.30 -16.68 -14.37
N TRP A 68 19.76 -17.36 -15.42
CA TRP A 68 19.91 -16.79 -16.77
C TRP A 68 18.65 -16.88 -17.63
N LEU A 69 17.60 -17.62 -17.21
CA LEU A 69 16.33 -17.68 -17.91
C LEU A 69 15.52 -16.41 -17.59
N TYR A 70 14.92 -15.79 -18.61
CA TYR A 70 14.12 -14.59 -18.43
C TYR A 70 12.69 -14.87 -17.95
N GLU A 71 12.13 -16.02 -18.33
CA GLU A 71 10.73 -16.40 -18.04
C GLU A 71 10.40 -16.41 -16.54
N PRO A 72 11.20 -17.05 -15.67
CA PRO A 72 10.88 -17.07 -14.25
C PRO A 72 10.88 -15.67 -13.62
N TRP A 73 11.79 -14.78 -14.04
CA TRP A 73 11.82 -13.39 -13.59
C TRP A 73 10.57 -12.65 -14.06
N PHE A 74 10.22 -12.77 -15.35
CA PHE A 74 9.05 -12.12 -15.90
C PHE A 74 7.76 -12.56 -15.19
N PHE A 75 7.53 -13.86 -15.04
CA PHE A 75 6.31 -14.35 -14.40
C PHE A 75 6.26 -14.07 -12.90
N ARG A 76 7.41 -14.02 -12.22
CA ARG A 76 7.46 -13.55 -10.83
C ARG A 76 7.09 -12.07 -10.76
N GLY A 77 7.56 -11.26 -11.69
CA GLY A 77 7.16 -9.86 -11.84
C GLY A 77 5.64 -9.72 -12.04
N VAL A 78 5.02 -10.57 -12.87
CA VAL A 78 3.56 -10.61 -13.04
C VAL A 78 2.86 -10.91 -11.73
N ALA A 79 3.32 -11.92 -10.97
CA ALA A 79 2.74 -12.28 -9.68
C ALA A 79 2.83 -11.13 -8.66
N LYS A 80 4.00 -10.47 -8.58
CA LYS A 80 4.21 -9.29 -7.73
C LYS A 80 3.33 -8.10 -8.14
N PHE A 81 3.14 -7.90 -9.46
CA PHE A 81 2.26 -6.85 -9.97
C PHE A 81 0.82 -7.04 -9.48
N TYR A 82 0.31 -8.28 -9.50
CA TYR A 82 -1.03 -8.58 -8.97
C TYR A 82 -1.14 -8.41 -7.45
N LEU A 83 -0.03 -8.48 -6.73
CA LEU A 83 0.03 -8.19 -5.30
C LEU A 83 0.27 -6.70 -4.99
N ASP A 84 0.17 -5.82 -5.99
CA ASP A 84 0.45 -4.39 -5.91
C ASP A 84 1.91 -4.04 -5.55
N ASP A 85 2.83 -5.00 -5.60
CA ASP A 85 4.26 -4.77 -5.45
C ASP A 85 4.89 -4.32 -6.76
N PHE A 86 4.59 -3.08 -7.16
CA PHE A 86 5.06 -2.53 -8.44
C PHE A 86 6.57 -2.32 -8.48
N ARG A 87 7.22 -2.10 -7.32
CA ARG A 87 8.70 -1.97 -7.27
C ARG A 87 9.39 -3.31 -7.49
N GLY A 88 8.94 -4.35 -6.78
CA GLY A 88 9.46 -5.69 -6.97
C GLY A 88 9.18 -6.21 -8.38
N ALA A 89 8.00 -5.92 -8.94
CA ALA A 89 7.66 -6.26 -10.31
C ALA A 89 8.51 -5.49 -11.34
N GLU A 90 8.78 -4.19 -11.15
CA GLU A 90 9.68 -3.39 -12.00
C GLU A 90 11.10 -3.97 -12.00
N SER A 91 11.60 -4.37 -10.82
CA SER A 91 12.91 -5.02 -10.68
C SER A 91 12.97 -6.34 -11.46
N ASP A 92 11.99 -7.22 -11.25
CA ASP A 92 11.92 -8.51 -11.93
C ASP A 92 11.79 -8.38 -13.45
N CYS A 93 11.00 -7.42 -13.92
CA CYS A 93 10.92 -7.10 -15.36
C CYS A 93 12.26 -6.60 -15.90
N SER A 94 13.03 -5.83 -15.13
CA SER A 94 14.34 -5.35 -15.53
C SER A 94 15.33 -6.50 -15.67
N GLU A 95 15.33 -7.45 -14.72
CA GLU A 95 16.11 -8.68 -14.80
C GLU A 95 15.72 -9.54 -16.02
N ALA A 96 14.43 -9.63 -16.33
CA ALA A 96 13.94 -10.35 -17.50
C ALA A 96 14.40 -9.69 -18.81
N ILE A 97 14.34 -8.36 -18.90
CA ILE A 97 14.80 -7.58 -20.08
C ILE A 97 16.31 -7.67 -20.28
N GLU A 98 17.08 -7.68 -19.20
CA GLU A 98 18.55 -7.84 -19.28
C GLU A 98 18.92 -9.19 -19.91
N ARG A 99 18.18 -10.25 -19.57
CA ARG A 99 18.41 -11.61 -20.11
C ARG A 99 17.87 -11.78 -21.53
N ASN A 100 16.73 -11.15 -21.80
CA ASN A 100 16.13 -11.18 -23.13
C ASN A 100 15.51 -9.83 -23.50
N PRO A 101 16.24 -8.95 -24.23
CA PRO A 101 15.76 -7.61 -24.56
C PRO A 101 14.68 -7.55 -25.65
N TYR A 102 14.22 -8.71 -26.16
CA TYR A 102 13.20 -8.78 -27.22
C TYR A 102 11.79 -9.09 -26.68
N VAL A 103 11.63 -9.24 -25.38
CA VAL A 103 10.35 -9.59 -24.74
C VAL A 103 9.48 -8.35 -24.58
N VAL A 104 8.55 -8.15 -25.51
CA VAL A 104 7.64 -6.99 -25.52
C VAL A 104 6.83 -6.90 -24.22
N SER A 105 6.29 -8.02 -23.73
CA SER A 105 5.48 -8.07 -22.52
C SER A 105 6.25 -7.65 -21.25
N ALA A 106 7.57 -7.84 -21.21
CA ALA A 106 8.36 -7.38 -20.08
C ALA A 106 8.50 -5.84 -20.04
N TYR A 107 8.63 -5.19 -21.20
CA TYR A 107 8.59 -3.73 -21.28
C TYR A 107 7.19 -3.20 -20.96
N GLU A 108 6.13 -3.83 -21.44
CA GLU A 108 4.75 -3.45 -21.16
C GLU A 108 4.46 -3.52 -19.67
N LEU A 109 4.76 -4.64 -19.02
CA LEU A 109 4.55 -4.81 -17.58
C LEU A 109 5.40 -3.81 -16.78
N ARG A 110 6.67 -3.58 -17.16
CA ARG A 110 7.52 -2.60 -16.49
C ARG A 110 6.97 -1.18 -16.65
N GLY A 111 6.48 -0.84 -17.84
CA GLY A 111 5.78 0.42 -18.08
C GLY A 111 4.56 0.60 -17.17
N LEU A 112 3.72 -0.43 -17.03
CA LEU A 112 2.59 -0.42 -16.10
C LEU A 112 3.03 -0.26 -14.63
N CYS A 113 4.10 -0.95 -14.21
CA CYS A 113 4.68 -0.78 -12.89
C CYS A 113 5.12 0.67 -12.64
N ARG A 114 5.74 1.30 -13.65
CA ARG A 114 6.20 2.69 -13.60
C ARG A 114 5.07 3.70 -13.56
N ILE A 115 3.99 3.45 -14.30
CA ILE A 115 2.75 4.24 -14.25
C ILE A 115 2.19 4.26 -12.82
N ASN A 116 2.05 3.08 -12.21
CA ASN A 116 1.55 2.96 -10.84
C ASN A 116 2.47 3.62 -9.79
N GLN A 117 3.73 3.88 -10.14
CA GLN A 117 4.68 4.63 -9.34
C GLN A 117 4.77 6.12 -9.76
N LYS A 118 3.92 6.59 -10.68
CA LYS A 118 3.94 7.95 -11.25
C LYS A 118 5.25 8.30 -11.99
N LYS A 119 6.00 7.29 -12.46
CA LYS A 119 7.23 7.44 -13.25
C LYS A 119 6.90 7.43 -14.75
N TYR A 120 6.12 8.41 -15.19
CA TYR A 120 5.53 8.40 -16.53
C TYR A 120 6.57 8.51 -17.65
N ARG A 121 7.65 9.27 -17.46
CA ARG A 121 8.71 9.44 -18.45
C ARG A 121 9.47 8.14 -18.71
N GLU A 122 9.76 7.39 -17.65
CA GLU A 122 10.41 6.09 -17.77
C GLU A 122 9.46 5.06 -18.41
N ALA A 123 8.15 5.16 -18.13
CA ALA A 123 7.15 4.32 -18.77
C ALA A 123 7.06 4.59 -20.28
N VAL A 124 7.11 5.86 -20.72
CA VAL A 124 7.19 6.21 -22.16
C VAL A 124 8.38 5.54 -22.82
N SER A 125 9.55 5.53 -22.18
CA SER A 125 10.75 4.86 -22.72
C SER A 125 10.56 3.35 -22.89
N ASP A 126 9.84 2.70 -21.96
CA ASP A 126 9.51 1.27 -22.09
C ASP A 126 8.54 1.01 -23.24
N TYR A 127 7.49 1.83 -23.37
CA TYR A 127 6.55 1.72 -24.49
C TYR A 127 7.23 2.01 -25.84
N ASP A 128 8.18 2.93 -25.89
CA ASP A 128 9.01 3.17 -27.09
C ASP A 128 9.78 1.92 -27.49
N ARG A 129 10.34 1.20 -26.53
CA ARG A 129 11.04 -0.08 -26.79
C ARG A 129 10.07 -1.17 -27.22
N ALA A 130 8.94 -1.32 -26.53
CA ALA A 130 7.91 -2.30 -26.87
C ALA A 130 7.37 -2.07 -28.30
N LEU A 131 7.10 -0.83 -28.69
CA LEU A 131 6.57 -0.46 -29.99
C LEU A 131 7.56 -0.67 -31.14
N ARG A 132 8.87 -0.72 -30.88
CA ARG A 132 9.87 -1.11 -31.92
C ARG A 132 9.69 -2.56 -32.36
N TYR A 133 9.27 -3.43 -31.43
CA TYR A 133 9.08 -4.85 -31.72
C TYR A 133 7.62 -5.21 -32.05
N ASN A 134 6.67 -4.45 -31.54
CA ASN A 134 5.24 -4.64 -31.83
C ASN A 134 4.55 -3.29 -32.16
N PRO A 135 4.84 -2.72 -33.35
CA PRO A 135 4.34 -1.38 -33.71
C PRO A 135 2.83 -1.29 -33.93
N ASP A 136 2.16 -2.43 -34.10
CA ASP A 136 0.71 -2.51 -34.36
C ASP A 136 -0.15 -2.71 -33.11
N ASN A 137 0.46 -2.75 -31.91
CA ASN A 137 -0.27 -2.91 -30.67
C ASN A 137 -0.90 -1.58 -30.22
N GLN A 138 -2.22 -1.49 -30.34
CA GLN A 138 -3.00 -0.31 -29.95
C GLN A 138 -2.90 0.01 -28.45
N GLY A 139 -2.79 -1.02 -27.58
CA GLY A 139 -2.67 -0.84 -26.14
C GLY A 139 -1.36 -0.12 -25.75
N LEU A 140 -0.24 -0.47 -26.39
CA LEU A 140 1.03 0.18 -26.14
C LEU A 140 1.01 1.65 -26.57
N TRP A 141 0.42 1.97 -27.73
CA TRP A 141 0.23 3.35 -28.16
C TRP A 141 -0.65 4.13 -27.20
N HIS A 142 -1.77 3.53 -26.78
CA HIS A 142 -2.70 4.13 -25.83
C HIS A 142 -2.02 4.49 -24.51
N ASN A 143 -1.37 3.53 -23.87
CA ASN A 143 -0.69 3.73 -22.59
C ASN A 143 0.44 4.77 -22.69
N ARG A 144 1.19 4.74 -23.80
CA ARG A 144 2.24 5.72 -24.07
C ARG A 144 1.69 7.14 -24.15
N ILE A 145 0.58 7.34 -24.88
CA ILE A 145 -0.06 8.65 -25.04
C ILE A 145 -0.57 9.16 -23.69
N LEU A 146 -1.22 8.29 -22.89
CA LEU A 146 -1.66 8.67 -21.54
C LEU A 146 -0.47 9.11 -20.65
N CYS A 147 0.66 8.43 -20.74
CA CYS A 147 1.86 8.87 -20.03
C CYS A 147 2.36 10.25 -20.48
N LEU A 148 2.30 10.55 -21.78
CA LEU A 148 2.64 11.88 -22.31
C LEU A 148 1.67 12.97 -21.81
N ILE A 149 0.38 12.65 -21.69
CA ILE A 149 -0.63 13.56 -21.12
C ILE A 149 -0.29 13.86 -19.67
N GLN A 150 0.06 12.85 -18.87
CA GLN A 150 0.46 13.01 -17.47
C GLN A 150 1.76 13.83 -17.30
N GLU A 151 2.71 13.69 -18.22
CA GLU A 151 3.93 14.51 -18.30
C GLU A 151 3.67 15.92 -18.83
N LYS A 152 2.41 16.20 -19.26
CA LYS A 152 1.99 17.47 -19.88
C LYS A 152 2.70 17.79 -21.21
N ASP A 153 3.23 16.78 -21.87
CA ASP A 153 3.77 16.89 -23.23
C ASP A 153 2.65 16.78 -24.26
N TYR A 154 1.75 17.76 -24.22
CA TYR A 154 0.51 17.74 -25.02
C TYR A 154 0.75 17.79 -26.52
N ASP A 155 1.82 18.44 -26.97
CA ASP A 155 2.08 18.59 -28.41
C ASP A 155 2.58 17.27 -29.00
N LEU A 156 3.44 16.55 -28.28
CA LEU A 156 3.85 15.21 -28.68
C LEU A 156 2.68 14.22 -28.58
N ALA A 157 1.88 14.29 -27.53
CA ALA A 157 0.69 13.45 -27.37
C ALA A 157 -0.28 13.63 -28.55
N LEU A 158 -0.59 14.89 -28.96
CA LEU A 158 -1.45 15.18 -30.11
C LEU A 158 -0.88 14.62 -31.42
N ALA A 159 0.42 14.78 -31.67
CA ALA A 159 1.08 14.22 -32.87
C ALA A 159 0.99 12.68 -32.90
N GLN A 160 1.09 12.03 -31.74
CA GLN A 160 0.92 10.58 -31.63
C GLN A 160 -0.54 10.14 -31.83
N ILE A 161 -1.50 10.91 -31.32
CA ILE A 161 -2.95 10.67 -31.55
C ILE A 161 -3.27 10.79 -33.03
N ASP A 162 -2.71 11.78 -33.73
CA ASP A 162 -2.91 11.93 -35.18
C ASP A 162 -2.35 10.73 -35.95
N THR A 163 -1.17 10.22 -35.55
CA THR A 163 -0.59 8.99 -36.11
C THR A 163 -1.49 7.79 -35.82
N MET A 164 -2.00 7.68 -34.60
CA MET A 164 -2.86 6.59 -34.17
C MET A 164 -4.21 6.61 -34.91
N SER A 165 -4.84 7.77 -35.04
CA SER A 165 -6.12 7.93 -35.75
C SER A 165 -6.00 7.72 -37.26
N THR A 166 -4.85 8.02 -37.85
CA THR A 166 -4.56 7.71 -39.26
C THR A 166 -4.41 6.21 -39.47
N ARG A 167 -3.72 5.51 -38.56
CA ARG A 167 -3.49 4.07 -38.64
C ARG A 167 -4.73 3.25 -38.29
N TRP A 168 -5.51 3.69 -37.31
CA TRP A 168 -6.73 3.05 -36.85
C TRP A 168 -7.89 4.05 -36.83
N SER A 169 -8.42 4.35 -38.00
CA SER A 169 -9.45 5.39 -38.19
C SER A 169 -10.76 5.16 -37.42
N LYS A 170 -11.00 3.92 -36.93
CA LYS A 170 -12.19 3.55 -36.15
C LYS A 170 -11.92 3.49 -34.63
N TYR A 171 -10.73 3.86 -34.18
CA TYR A 171 -10.38 3.80 -32.76
C TYR A 171 -10.92 5.04 -32.04
N ALA A 172 -12.13 4.96 -31.49
CA ALA A 172 -12.85 6.05 -30.84
C ALA A 172 -12.05 6.69 -29.69
N ARG A 173 -11.33 5.88 -28.88
CA ARG A 173 -10.54 6.36 -27.74
C ARG A 173 -9.43 7.34 -28.11
N ALA A 174 -8.90 7.31 -29.31
CA ALA A 174 -7.92 8.31 -29.77
C ALA A 174 -8.52 9.72 -29.71
N TYR A 175 -9.77 9.86 -30.14
CA TYR A 175 -10.47 11.15 -30.11
C TYR A 175 -10.89 11.56 -28.70
N ALA A 176 -11.17 10.61 -27.81
CA ALA A 176 -11.39 10.88 -26.39
C ALA A 176 -10.15 11.49 -25.74
N MET A 177 -8.97 10.86 -25.91
CA MET A 177 -7.70 11.39 -25.42
C MET A 177 -7.37 12.77 -26.03
N GLN A 178 -7.70 12.97 -27.31
CA GLN A 178 -7.53 14.27 -27.96
C GLN A 178 -8.41 15.35 -27.30
N ALA A 179 -9.66 15.00 -26.96
CA ALA A 179 -10.58 15.90 -26.28
C ALA A 179 -10.06 16.29 -24.90
N GLU A 180 -9.57 15.32 -24.13
CA GLU A 180 -8.95 15.54 -22.82
C GLU A 180 -7.80 16.57 -22.91
N ILE A 181 -6.89 16.40 -23.87
CA ILE A 181 -5.80 17.36 -24.08
C ILE A 181 -6.34 18.76 -24.37
N TYR A 182 -7.37 18.88 -25.22
CA TYR A 182 -7.97 20.17 -25.53
C TYR A 182 -8.68 20.79 -24.32
N LEU A 183 -9.30 20.00 -23.45
CA LEU A 183 -9.86 20.48 -22.17
C LEU A 183 -8.77 20.99 -21.24
N LEU A 184 -7.67 20.26 -21.10
CA LEU A 184 -6.51 20.70 -20.32
C LEU A 184 -5.86 21.99 -20.87
N LYS A 185 -5.91 22.16 -22.20
CA LYS A 185 -5.48 23.41 -22.91
C LYS A 185 -6.59 24.48 -22.91
N GLN A 186 -7.74 24.25 -22.26
CA GLN A 186 -8.91 25.15 -22.23
C GLN A 186 -9.53 25.46 -23.59
N ASP A 187 -9.26 24.66 -24.62
CA ASP A 187 -9.89 24.77 -25.94
C ASP A 187 -11.15 23.87 -26.00
N THR A 188 -12.21 24.32 -25.33
CA THR A 188 -13.48 23.57 -25.28
C THR A 188 -14.12 23.38 -26.65
N THR A 189 -13.78 24.21 -27.66
CA THR A 189 -14.34 24.08 -28.99
C THR A 189 -13.76 22.88 -29.73
N LYS A 190 -12.44 22.68 -29.65
CA LYS A 190 -11.80 21.50 -30.23
C LYS A 190 -12.15 20.25 -29.43
N ALA A 191 -12.20 20.35 -28.08
CA ALA A 191 -12.62 19.26 -27.23
C ALA A 191 -13.99 18.70 -27.65
N VAL A 192 -15.01 19.56 -27.83
CA VAL A 192 -16.35 19.14 -28.29
C VAL A 192 -16.29 18.41 -29.62
N LYS A 193 -15.53 18.91 -30.60
CA LYS A 193 -15.39 18.24 -31.90
C LYS A 193 -14.78 16.84 -31.78
N SER A 194 -13.80 16.69 -30.92
CA SER A 194 -13.16 15.40 -30.67
C SER A 194 -14.09 14.44 -29.93
N LEU A 195 -14.84 14.89 -28.93
CA LEU A 195 -15.84 14.07 -28.24
C LEU A 195 -16.96 13.64 -29.18
N ASP A 196 -17.49 14.58 -29.99
CA ASP A 196 -18.53 14.27 -30.98
C ASP A 196 -18.01 13.22 -31.99
N LYS A 197 -16.73 13.29 -32.40
CA LYS A 197 -16.14 12.28 -33.28
C LYS A 197 -15.93 10.93 -32.57
N SER A 198 -15.56 10.94 -31.29
CA SER A 198 -15.47 9.72 -30.48
C SER A 198 -16.82 9.01 -30.40
N LEU A 199 -17.89 9.77 -30.10
CA LEU A 199 -19.27 9.27 -30.00
C LEU A 199 -19.89 8.83 -31.37
N GLU A 200 -19.44 9.41 -32.49
CA GLU A 200 -19.80 8.93 -33.83
C GLU A 200 -19.24 7.52 -34.08
N LEU A 201 -18.03 7.24 -33.57
CA LEU A 201 -17.35 5.95 -33.75
C LEU A 201 -17.77 4.90 -32.70
N ASP A 202 -18.01 5.33 -31.47
CA ASP A 202 -18.49 4.49 -30.35
C ASP A 202 -19.59 5.21 -29.59
N PRO A 203 -20.88 5.05 -30.00
CA PRO A 203 -22.01 5.65 -29.30
C PRO A 203 -22.37 4.98 -27.97
N TYR A 204 -21.67 3.86 -27.59
CA TYR A 204 -21.93 3.11 -26.38
C TYR A 204 -20.99 3.47 -25.24
N ASP A 205 -20.08 4.41 -25.41
CA ASP A 205 -19.24 4.93 -24.35
C ASP A 205 -20.01 5.94 -23.47
N GLY A 206 -20.52 5.45 -22.34
CA GLY A 206 -21.28 6.26 -21.39
C GLY A 206 -20.46 7.36 -20.72
N GLY A 207 -19.15 7.17 -20.58
CA GLY A 207 -18.23 8.16 -20.03
C GLY A 207 -18.11 9.38 -20.93
N ILE A 208 -17.92 9.17 -22.23
CA ILE A 208 -17.82 10.25 -23.21
C ILE A 208 -19.13 11.05 -23.32
N TRP A 209 -20.30 10.38 -23.19
CA TRP A 209 -21.57 11.10 -23.08
C TRP A 209 -21.62 11.99 -21.84
N ALA A 210 -21.09 11.54 -20.68
CA ALA A 210 -21.03 12.35 -19.47
C ALA A 210 -20.10 13.57 -19.65
N GLU A 211 -18.89 13.37 -20.17
CA GLU A 211 -17.96 14.48 -20.45
C GLU A 211 -18.57 15.52 -21.41
N ARG A 212 -19.19 15.05 -22.45
CA ARG A 212 -19.87 15.93 -23.41
C ARG A 212 -21.02 16.73 -22.76
N ALA A 213 -21.75 16.11 -21.83
CA ALA A 213 -22.80 16.75 -21.06
C ALA A 213 -22.23 17.84 -20.14
N VAL A 214 -21.13 17.57 -19.39
CA VAL A 214 -20.51 18.55 -18.51
C VAL A 214 -20.14 19.83 -19.27
N ILE A 215 -19.59 19.71 -20.47
CA ILE A 215 -19.29 20.88 -21.31
C ILE A 215 -20.59 21.64 -21.67
N SER A 216 -21.70 20.93 -21.95
CA SER A 216 -22.98 21.56 -22.25
C SER A 216 -23.55 22.29 -21.04
N LEU A 217 -23.43 21.69 -19.83
CA LEU A 217 -23.84 22.31 -18.57
C LEU A 217 -23.00 23.58 -18.27
N ALA A 218 -21.68 23.51 -18.46
CA ALA A 218 -20.82 24.69 -18.30
C ALA A 218 -21.16 25.83 -19.25
N ARG A 219 -21.72 25.53 -20.41
CA ARG A 219 -22.25 26.51 -21.40
C ARG A 219 -23.71 26.87 -21.16
N GLN A 220 -24.31 26.43 -20.04
CA GLN A 220 -25.71 26.66 -19.67
C GLN A 220 -26.72 26.09 -20.70
N LYS A 221 -26.32 25.09 -21.48
CA LYS A 221 -27.19 24.38 -22.42
C LYS A 221 -27.88 23.21 -21.71
N TRP A 222 -28.76 23.55 -20.77
CA TRP A 222 -29.35 22.60 -19.82
C TRP A 222 -30.05 21.43 -20.48
N LYS A 223 -30.84 21.69 -21.54
CA LYS A 223 -31.58 20.65 -22.26
C LYS A 223 -30.65 19.67 -22.97
N GLU A 224 -29.62 20.18 -23.64
CA GLU A 224 -28.62 19.36 -24.33
C GLU A 224 -27.85 18.50 -23.31
N GLY A 225 -27.47 19.10 -22.16
CA GLY A 225 -26.83 18.38 -21.07
C GLY A 225 -27.69 17.26 -20.48
N GLU A 226 -28.98 17.51 -20.25
CA GLU A 226 -29.94 16.48 -19.78
C GLU A 226 -30.08 15.32 -20.77
N GLU A 227 -30.16 15.60 -22.07
CA GLU A 227 -30.25 14.57 -23.13
C GLU A 227 -29.00 13.68 -23.13
N PHE A 228 -27.80 14.27 -23.05
CA PHE A 228 -26.54 13.52 -23.01
C PHE A 228 -26.39 12.71 -21.73
N LEU A 229 -26.71 13.28 -20.56
CA LEU A 229 -26.70 12.57 -19.30
C LEU A 229 -27.72 11.43 -19.25
N THR A 230 -28.84 11.57 -19.90
CA THR A 230 -29.81 10.48 -19.99
C THR A 230 -29.26 9.31 -20.78
N LYS A 231 -28.51 9.55 -21.86
CA LYS A 231 -27.80 8.51 -22.59
C LYS A 231 -26.68 7.88 -21.73
N SER A 232 -25.89 8.72 -21.06
CA SER A 232 -24.84 8.25 -20.15
C SER A 232 -25.40 7.36 -19.04
N ILE A 233 -26.47 7.75 -18.37
CA ILE A 233 -27.14 6.99 -17.32
C ILE A 233 -27.68 5.66 -17.83
N HIS A 234 -28.21 5.63 -19.06
CA HIS A 234 -28.69 4.40 -19.69
C HIS A 234 -27.54 3.38 -19.84
N LEU A 235 -26.35 3.86 -20.19
CA LEU A 235 -25.15 3.03 -20.38
C LEU A 235 -24.40 2.73 -19.05
N LEU A 236 -24.41 3.68 -18.12
CA LEU A 236 -23.75 3.62 -16.82
C LEU A 236 -24.72 3.89 -15.66
N PRO A 237 -25.70 3.01 -15.40
CA PRO A 237 -26.79 3.28 -14.45
C PRO A 237 -26.36 3.34 -12.98
N LYS A 238 -25.15 2.91 -12.65
CA LYS A 238 -24.62 2.92 -11.27
C LYS A 238 -23.72 4.13 -10.96
N HIS A 239 -23.54 5.04 -11.91
CA HIS A 239 -22.66 6.20 -11.73
C HIS A 239 -23.45 7.37 -11.12
N SER A 240 -23.32 7.58 -9.79
CA SER A 240 -24.07 8.59 -9.03
C SER A 240 -23.88 10.03 -9.55
N GLY A 241 -22.67 10.40 -10.00
CA GLY A 241 -22.35 11.73 -10.53
C GLY A 241 -23.20 12.12 -11.74
N ASN A 242 -23.56 11.17 -12.60
CA ASN A 242 -24.40 11.46 -13.76
C ASN A 242 -25.81 11.89 -13.37
N TYR A 243 -26.36 11.28 -12.31
CA TYR A 243 -27.68 11.70 -11.78
C TYR A 243 -27.61 13.08 -11.14
N ILE A 244 -26.52 13.38 -10.37
CA ILE A 244 -26.31 14.72 -9.78
C ILE A 244 -26.24 15.77 -10.84
N ASN A 245 -25.50 15.56 -11.92
CA ASN A 245 -25.37 16.50 -13.02
C ASN A 245 -26.69 16.63 -13.80
N ARG A 246 -27.47 15.55 -13.99
CA ARG A 246 -28.78 15.62 -14.63
C ARG A 246 -29.81 16.35 -13.74
N ALA A 247 -29.75 16.13 -12.43
CA ALA A 247 -30.54 16.86 -11.47
C ALA A 247 -30.28 18.37 -11.58
N MET A 248 -29.01 18.78 -11.68
CA MET A 248 -28.67 20.20 -11.90
C MET A 248 -29.23 20.75 -13.23
N ALA A 249 -29.16 19.98 -14.32
CA ALA A 249 -29.75 20.36 -15.59
C ALA A 249 -31.26 20.54 -15.47
N ARG A 250 -31.95 19.62 -14.81
CA ARG A 250 -33.40 19.66 -14.56
C ARG A 250 -33.83 20.81 -13.68
N PHE A 251 -33.06 21.07 -12.62
CA PHE A 251 -33.26 22.20 -11.72
C PHE A 251 -33.26 23.53 -12.50
N ASN A 252 -32.25 23.76 -13.33
CA ASN A 252 -32.13 24.98 -14.12
C ASN A 252 -33.21 25.09 -15.24
N GLN A 253 -33.90 24.00 -15.55
CA GLN A 253 -35.08 23.97 -16.43
C GLN A 253 -36.39 24.07 -15.63
N ASN A 254 -36.34 24.33 -14.34
CA ASN A 254 -37.51 24.38 -13.43
C ASN A 254 -38.22 23.02 -13.29
N ASN A 255 -37.57 21.91 -13.63
CA ASN A 255 -38.10 20.56 -13.40
C ASN A 255 -37.64 20.06 -12.00
N LEU A 256 -38.21 20.70 -10.95
CA LEU A 256 -37.78 20.44 -9.56
C LEU A 256 -38.08 19.00 -9.10
N ARG A 257 -39.20 18.41 -9.57
CA ARG A 257 -39.55 17.02 -9.26
C ARG A 257 -38.56 16.04 -9.86
N GLY A 258 -38.17 16.23 -11.12
CA GLY A 258 -37.19 15.39 -11.80
C GLY A 258 -35.80 15.55 -11.18
N ALA A 259 -35.43 16.76 -10.76
CA ALA A 259 -34.16 17.00 -10.06
C ALA A 259 -34.11 16.28 -8.70
N MET A 260 -35.19 16.35 -7.91
CA MET A 260 -35.28 15.65 -6.63
C MET A 260 -35.15 14.14 -6.79
N ALA A 261 -35.85 13.55 -7.73
CA ALA A 261 -35.79 12.12 -8.01
C ALA A 261 -34.37 11.67 -8.42
N ASP A 262 -33.65 12.48 -9.19
CA ASP A 262 -32.27 12.18 -9.58
C ASP A 262 -31.30 12.28 -8.36
N TYR A 263 -31.45 13.31 -7.49
CA TYR A 263 -30.66 13.38 -6.27
C TYR A 263 -30.91 12.20 -5.33
N ASP A 264 -32.18 11.80 -5.17
CA ASP A 264 -32.51 10.63 -4.35
C ASP A 264 -31.87 9.36 -4.92
N THR A 265 -31.96 9.15 -6.24
CA THR A 265 -31.29 8.01 -6.90
C THR A 265 -29.78 8.06 -6.74
N ALA A 266 -29.17 9.25 -6.89
CA ALA A 266 -27.74 9.39 -6.71
C ALA A 266 -27.27 9.01 -5.29
N LEU A 267 -28.05 9.38 -4.27
CA LEU A 267 -27.77 9.09 -2.86
C LEU A 267 -28.15 7.66 -2.45
N ASP A 268 -29.07 7.02 -3.16
CA ASP A 268 -29.32 5.57 -3.01
C ASP A 268 -28.12 4.76 -3.55
N LEU A 269 -27.46 5.25 -4.63
CA LEU A 269 -26.27 4.63 -5.20
C LEU A 269 -24.99 4.89 -4.38
N ASP A 270 -24.86 6.11 -3.88
CA ASP A 270 -23.72 6.57 -3.06
C ASP A 270 -24.21 7.40 -1.87
N PRO A 271 -24.57 6.75 -0.75
CA PRO A 271 -25.11 7.44 0.43
C PRO A 271 -24.18 8.46 1.09
N ASN A 272 -22.87 8.40 0.77
CA ASN A 272 -21.87 9.32 1.31
C ASN A 272 -21.48 10.43 0.32
N ASN A 273 -22.25 10.60 -0.76
CA ASN A 273 -21.92 11.60 -1.76
C ASN A 273 -22.17 13.02 -1.24
N PHE A 274 -21.07 13.72 -0.96
CA PHE A 274 -21.08 15.09 -0.46
C PHE A 274 -21.92 16.04 -1.33
N LEU A 275 -21.66 16.04 -2.66
CA LEU A 275 -22.32 16.94 -3.59
C LEU A 275 -23.82 16.62 -3.79
N GLY A 276 -24.14 15.33 -3.73
CA GLY A 276 -25.52 14.89 -3.75
C GLY A 276 -26.35 15.46 -2.60
N HIS A 277 -25.85 15.33 -1.36
CA HIS A 277 -26.49 15.92 -0.19
C HIS A 277 -26.49 17.44 -0.25
N TYR A 278 -25.36 18.07 -0.59
CA TYR A 278 -25.28 19.52 -0.67
C TYR A 278 -26.30 20.12 -1.66
N ASN A 279 -26.32 19.62 -2.88
CA ASN A 279 -27.21 20.11 -3.93
C ASN A 279 -28.69 19.78 -3.63
N ARG A 280 -28.98 18.60 -3.03
CA ARG A 280 -30.34 18.26 -2.60
C ARG A 280 -30.83 19.17 -1.48
N GLY A 281 -29.93 19.51 -0.53
CA GLY A 281 -30.21 20.47 0.53
C GLY A 281 -30.60 21.85 -0.02
N LEU A 282 -29.86 22.33 -1.04
CA LEU A 282 -30.22 23.59 -1.73
C LEU A 282 -31.58 23.51 -2.45
N LEU A 283 -31.87 22.38 -3.12
CA LEU A 283 -33.16 22.18 -3.76
C LEU A 283 -34.28 22.12 -2.73
N ARG A 284 -34.10 21.45 -1.59
CA ARG A 284 -35.08 21.39 -0.50
C ARG A 284 -35.35 22.76 0.10
N ALA A 285 -34.31 23.56 0.29
CA ALA A 285 -34.44 24.96 0.73
C ALA A 285 -35.29 25.78 -0.25
N GLN A 286 -35.09 25.62 -1.55
CA GLN A 286 -35.85 26.35 -2.57
C GLN A 286 -37.32 25.95 -2.62
N VAL A 287 -37.67 24.70 -2.33
CA VAL A 287 -39.05 24.24 -2.30
C VAL A 287 -39.71 24.38 -0.93
N GLY A 288 -39.04 24.97 0.04
CA GLY A 288 -39.58 25.22 1.40
C GLY A 288 -39.53 23.99 2.34
N ASP A 289 -38.76 22.95 1.99
CA ASP A 289 -38.53 21.77 2.86
C ASP A 289 -37.29 21.98 3.73
N ASP A 290 -37.33 23.04 4.55
CA ASP A 290 -36.18 23.56 5.29
C ASP A 290 -35.61 22.53 6.26
N ASN A 291 -36.48 21.79 6.96
CA ASN A 291 -36.01 20.80 7.94
C ASN A 291 -35.18 19.67 7.29
N ARG A 292 -35.64 19.10 6.17
CA ARG A 292 -34.87 18.09 5.46
C ARG A 292 -33.65 18.70 4.75
N GLY A 293 -33.70 19.99 4.38
CA GLY A 293 -32.55 20.73 3.90
C GLY A 293 -31.45 20.81 4.95
N ILE A 294 -31.83 21.10 6.22
CA ILE A 294 -30.92 21.09 7.37
C ILE A 294 -30.31 19.71 7.56
N GLU A 295 -31.10 18.62 7.48
CA GLU A 295 -30.59 17.24 7.60
C GLU A 295 -29.52 16.93 6.53
N ASP A 296 -29.71 17.37 5.30
CA ASP A 296 -28.72 17.19 4.23
C ASP A 296 -27.43 17.98 4.53
N PHE A 297 -27.51 19.23 4.97
CA PHE A 297 -26.33 19.99 5.37
C PHE A 297 -25.67 19.45 6.64
N ASP A 298 -26.43 18.92 7.59
CA ASP A 298 -25.90 18.23 8.76
C ASP A 298 -25.08 17.00 8.35
N PHE A 299 -25.54 16.28 7.32
CA PHE A 299 -24.79 15.16 6.79
C PHE A 299 -23.47 15.61 6.15
N VAL A 300 -23.50 16.64 5.32
CA VAL A 300 -22.30 17.25 4.74
C VAL A 300 -21.30 17.66 5.83
N LEU A 301 -21.77 18.31 6.90
CA LEU A 301 -20.93 18.79 8.01
C LEU A 301 -20.45 17.67 8.95
N ARG A 302 -21.06 16.49 8.93
CA ARG A 302 -20.47 15.30 9.58
C ARG A 302 -19.28 14.78 8.80
N LEU A 303 -19.31 14.81 7.48
CA LEU A 303 -18.19 14.43 6.63
C LEU A 303 -17.08 15.49 6.66
N GLU A 304 -17.46 16.76 6.55
CA GLU A 304 -16.55 17.92 6.51
C GLU A 304 -17.01 19.02 7.49
N PRO A 305 -16.61 18.97 8.77
CA PRO A 305 -17.11 19.86 9.81
C PRO A 305 -16.86 21.35 9.59
N ASN A 306 -15.94 21.70 8.71
CA ASN A 306 -15.55 23.07 8.39
C ASN A 306 -15.90 23.47 6.95
N ASP A 307 -16.82 22.78 6.29
CA ASP A 307 -17.29 23.21 4.97
C ASP A 307 -18.11 24.49 5.08
N LEU A 308 -17.54 25.59 4.57
CA LEU A 308 -18.12 26.92 4.70
C LEU A 308 -19.41 27.09 3.93
N MET A 309 -19.56 26.42 2.80
CA MET A 309 -20.77 26.46 1.98
C MET A 309 -21.93 25.79 2.70
N ALA A 310 -21.72 24.62 3.27
CA ALA A 310 -22.75 23.91 4.04
C ALA A 310 -23.09 24.65 5.32
N LEU A 311 -22.10 25.20 6.06
CA LEU A 311 -22.32 26.04 7.23
C LEU A 311 -23.20 27.23 6.91
N PHE A 312 -22.90 27.96 5.82
CA PHE A 312 -23.65 29.14 5.43
C PHE A 312 -25.10 28.79 5.06
N ASN A 313 -25.31 27.78 4.21
CA ASN A 313 -26.65 27.40 3.79
C ASN A 313 -27.47 26.80 4.94
N ARG A 314 -26.86 26.02 5.84
CA ARG A 314 -27.52 25.57 7.05
C ARG A 314 -27.92 26.71 7.95
N ALA A 315 -27.05 27.72 8.13
CA ALA A 315 -27.35 28.90 8.93
C ALA A 315 -28.58 29.66 8.41
N LEU A 316 -28.71 29.80 7.08
CA LEU A 316 -29.90 30.40 6.48
C LEU A 316 -31.18 29.65 6.84
N LEU A 317 -31.17 28.31 6.75
CA LEU A 317 -32.32 27.49 7.06
C LEU A 317 -32.63 27.47 8.59
N LEU A 318 -31.60 27.46 9.44
CA LEU A 318 -31.75 27.55 10.89
C LEU A 318 -32.35 28.90 11.30
N GLU A 319 -31.99 30.00 10.62
CA GLU A 319 -32.59 31.31 10.83
C GLU A 319 -34.08 31.31 10.45
N GLN A 320 -34.44 30.70 9.31
CA GLN A 320 -35.82 30.58 8.83
C GLN A 320 -36.67 29.73 9.75
N THR A 321 -36.14 28.58 10.22
CA THR A 321 -36.87 27.65 11.10
C THR A 321 -36.88 28.08 12.56
N GLY A 322 -36.13 29.14 12.93
CA GLY A 322 -36.15 29.76 14.26
C GLY A 322 -35.07 29.29 15.22
N ASP A 323 -34.15 28.39 14.84
CA ASP A 323 -32.94 28.11 15.63
C ASP A 323 -31.90 29.21 15.44
N LEU A 324 -32.20 30.37 15.99
CA LEU A 324 -31.34 31.56 15.87
C LEU A 324 -29.96 31.35 16.49
N ARG A 325 -29.85 30.52 17.54
CA ARG A 325 -28.55 30.24 18.18
C ARG A 325 -27.70 29.34 17.30
N GLY A 326 -28.29 28.33 16.66
CA GLY A 326 -27.64 27.50 15.65
C GLY A 326 -27.14 28.34 14.48
N ALA A 327 -28.00 29.19 13.93
CA ALA A 327 -27.64 30.10 12.84
C ALA A 327 -26.46 31.00 13.19
N ILE A 328 -26.47 31.62 14.36
CA ILE A 328 -25.36 32.48 14.83
C ILE A 328 -24.03 31.70 14.92
N ARG A 329 -24.06 30.46 15.39
CA ARG A 329 -22.82 29.65 15.48
C ARG A 329 -22.26 29.39 14.09
N ASP A 330 -23.09 29.03 13.14
CA ASP A 330 -22.65 28.70 11.78
C ASP A 330 -22.20 29.93 11.01
N TYR A 331 -22.97 31.05 11.06
CA TYR A 331 -22.53 32.34 10.50
C TYR A 331 -21.19 32.80 11.10
N SER A 332 -20.98 32.59 12.40
CA SER A 332 -19.74 33.04 13.07
C SER A 332 -18.53 32.31 12.50
N LYS A 333 -18.61 30.99 12.25
CA LYS A 333 -17.53 30.24 11.62
C LYS A 333 -17.21 30.74 10.21
N VAL A 334 -18.25 31.05 9.40
CA VAL A 334 -18.03 31.60 8.05
C VAL A 334 -17.40 33.00 8.13
N ILE A 335 -17.83 33.85 9.09
CA ILE A 335 -17.33 35.21 9.29
C ILE A 335 -15.90 35.21 9.83
N GLU A 336 -15.50 34.19 10.61
CA GLU A 336 -14.11 34.00 11.03
C GLU A 336 -13.17 33.88 9.84
N GLU A 337 -13.57 33.12 8.82
CA GLU A 337 -12.80 32.93 7.58
C GLU A 337 -12.94 34.11 6.61
N PHE A 338 -14.12 34.73 6.55
CA PHE A 338 -14.43 35.88 5.71
C PHE A 338 -14.91 37.07 6.57
N PRO A 339 -14.01 37.82 7.24
CA PRO A 339 -14.39 38.87 8.19
C PRO A 339 -15.26 39.99 7.62
N ASN A 340 -15.24 40.16 6.31
CA ASN A 340 -16.01 41.20 5.60
C ASN A 340 -17.12 40.57 4.71
N PHE A 341 -17.58 39.37 5.04
CA PHE A 341 -18.73 38.77 4.40
C PHE A 341 -20.01 39.47 4.90
N TRP A 342 -20.41 40.50 4.18
CA TRP A 342 -21.47 41.42 4.61
C TRP A 342 -22.81 40.72 4.75
N PHE A 343 -23.17 39.86 3.82
CA PHE A 343 -24.41 39.11 3.86
C PHE A 343 -24.48 38.21 5.11
N GLY A 344 -23.43 37.50 5.45
CA GLY A 344 -23.33 36.73 6.68
C GLY A 344 -23.42 37.56 7.96
N LEU A 345 -22.76 38.77 7.96
CA LEU A 345 -22.86 39.70 9.06
C LEU A 345 -24.29 40.26 9.23
N GLU A 346 -24.98 40.58 8.13
CA GLU A 346 -26.35 41.10 8.14
C GLU A 346 -27.32 40.06 8.72
N HIS A 347 -27.27 38.83 8.25
CA HIS A 347 -28.09 37.72 8.76
C HIS A 347 -27.78 37.44 10.23
N ARG A 348 -26.51 37.43 10.64
CA ARG A 348 -26.14 37.22 12.04
C ARG A 348 -26.65 38.38 12.92
N ALA A 349 -26.57 39.62 12.46
CA ALA A 349 -27.12 40.80 13.15
C ALA A 349 -28.67 40.67 13.31
N SER A 350 -29.35 40.23 12.25
CA SER A 350 -30.79 39.90 12.30
C SER A 350 -31.12 38.88 13.39
N CYS A 351 -30.37 37.79 13.44
CA CYS A 351 -30.53 36.78 14.49
C CYS A 351 -30.29 37.35 15.89
N TYR A 352 -29.25 38.18 16.08
CA TYR A 352 -29.00 38.84 17.36
C TYR A 352 -30.12 39.77 17.78
N ARG A 353 -30.70 40.56 16.84
CA ARG A 353 -31.87 41.43 17.13
C ARG A 353 -33.09 40.64 17.58
N ARG A 354 -33.38 39.53 16.85
CA ARG A 354 -34.52 38.64 17.21
C ARG A 354 -34.34 37.99 18.58
N LEU A 355 -33.09 37.78 19.03
CA LEU A 355 -32.80 37.27 20.39
C LEU A 355 -32.67 38.40 21.46
N GLY A 356 -32.88 39.66 21.11
CA GLY A 356 -32.76 40.82 22.02
C GLY A 356 -31.31 41.24 22.29
N ASN A 357 -30.31 40.69 21.61
CA ASN A 357 -28.91 41.02 21.77
C ASN A 357 -28.50 42.22 20.90
N THR A 358 -29.10 43.39 21.14
CA THR A 358 -28.93 44.60 20.32
C THR A 358 -27.47 45.04 20.19
N LYS A 359 -26.69 44.96 21.25
CA LYS A 359 -25.27 45.32 21.24
C LYS A 359 -24.44 44.52 20.24
N GLN A 360 -24.68 43.23 20.11
CA GLN A 360 -23.96 42.37 19.16
C GLN A 360 -24.42 42.63 17.71
N ALA A 361 -25.72 42.89 17.52
CA ALA A 361 -26.26 43.27 16.23
C ALA A 361 -25.64 44.58 15.72
N GLU A 362 -25.57 45.64 16.58
CA GLU A 362 -24.98 46.91 16.25
C GLU A 362 -23.48 46.80 15.91
N LEU A 363 -22.74 45.90 16.54
CA LEU A 363 -21.34 45.65 16.23
C LEU A 363 -21.17 45.06 14.81
N ASP A 364 -22.01 44.12 14.40
CA ASP A 364 -21.95 43.54 13.05
C ASP A 364 -22.40 44.57 11.98
N GLU A 365 -23.43 45.35 12.24
CA GLU A 365 -23.89 46.47 11.38
C GLU A 365 -22.82 47.54 11.21
N PHE A 366 -22.14 47.91 12.29
CA PHE A 366 -21.02 48.86 12.25
C PHE A 366 -19.85 48.31 11.41
N ARG A 367 -19.57 46.99 11.50
CA ARG A 367 -18.54 46.38 10.65
C ARG A 367 -18.91 46.44 9.18
N ILE A 368 -20.17 46.24 8.83
CA ILE A 368 -20.67 46.37 7.45
C ILE A 368 -20.48 47.81 6.98
N LEU A 369 -20.94 48.79 7.75
CA LEU A 369 -20.81 50.23 7.40
C LEU A 369 -19.35 50.62 7.21
N LYS A 370 -18.48 50.23 8.14
CA LYS A 370 -17.04 50.50 8.06
C LYS A 370 -16.40 49.87 6.81
N ALA A 371 -16.75 48.64 6.49
CA ALA A 371 -16.22 47.96 5.32
C ALA A 371 -16.68 48.59 4.00
N GLN A 372 -17.94 49.04 3.94
CA GLN A 372 -18.46 49.77 2.79
C GLN A 372 -17.77 51.13 2.58
N MET A 373 -17.37 51.78 3.66
CA MET A 373 -16.67 53.06 3.60
C MET A 373 -15.16 52.94 3.32
N ASP A 374 -14.58 51.75 3.48
CA ASP A 374 -13.13 51.53 3.26
C ASP A 374 -12.82 51.35 1.76
N LYS A 375 -12.29 52.37 1.13
CA LYS A 375 -11.93 52.41 -0.30
C LYS A 375 -10.91 51.34 -0.70
N ARG A 376 -10.14 50.78 0.24
CA ARG A 376 -9.13 49.76 -0.03
C ARG A 376 -9.73 48.42 -0.50
N TYR A 377 -10.95 48.14 -0.10
CA TYR A 377 -11.59 46.87 -0.48
C TYR A 377 -12.38 46.95 -1.79
N GLY A 378 -12.60 48.17 -2.35
CA GLY A 378 -13.27 48.37 -3.64
C GLY A 378 -14.59 47.61 -3.79
N GLY A 379 -15.30 47.34 -2.67
CA GLY A 379 -16.51 46.51 -2.62
C GLY A 379 -16.28 45.02 -2.80
N LYS A 380 -15.03 44.53 -2.84
CA LYS A 380 -14.72 43.09 -2.97
C LYS A 380 -14.32 42.47 -1.64
N GLN A 381 -14.73 41.26 -1.40
CA GLN A 381 -14.38 40.54 -0.20
C GLN A 381 -12.93 39.99 -0.27
N PRO A 382 -12.19 39.94 0.88
CA PRO A 382 -10.93 39.24 0.91
C PRO A 382 -11.13 37.75 0.63
N ARG A 383 -10.26 37.18 -0.20
CA ARG A 383 -10.29 35.78 -0.55
C ARG A 383 -9.48 34.93 0.43
N LEU A 384 -9.88 33.70 0.65
CA LEU A 384 -9.08 32.70 1.37
C LEU A 384 -7.69 32.52 0.75
N SER A 385 -6.70 32.23 1.57
CA SER A 385 -5.38 31.83 1.07
C SER A 385 -5.47 30.53 0.27
N LYS A 386 -4.60 30.37 -0.73
CA LYS A 386 -4.57 29.14 -1.56
C LYS A 386 -4.41 27.84 -0.75
N ARG A 387 -3.86 27.91 0.46
CA ARG A 387 -3.71 26.74 1.35
C ARG A 387 -5.02 26.27 1.99
N GLN A 388 -6.01 27.13 2.08
CA GLN A 388 -7.32 26.85 2.70
C GLN A 388 -8.40 26.48 1.67
N MET A 389 -8.11 26.64 0.36
CA MET A 389 -9.07 26.36 -0.71
C MET A 389 -9.10 24.87 -1.02
N ARG A 390 -10.20 24.20 -0.72
CA ARG A 390 -10.47 22.81 -1.13
C ARG A 390 -11.03 22.70 -2.55
N ARG A 391 -11.88 23.68 -2.94
CA ARG A 391 -12.58 23.74 -4.23
C ARG A 391 -12.55 25.17 -4.76
N LYS A 392 -12.71 25.33 -6.08
CA LYS A 392 -12.85 26.67 -6.68
C LYS A 392 -14.07 27.43 -6.15
N SER A 393 -15.13 26.74 -5.78
CA SER A 393 -16.36 27.27 -5.17
C SER A 393 -16.14 27.88 -3.78
N ASP A 394 -15.18 27.40 -3.00
CA ASP A 394 -14.94 27.86 -1.63
C ASP A 394 -14.34 29.27 -1.55
N THR A 395 -13.98 29.85 -2.68
CA THR A 395 -13.28 31.13 -2.76
C THR A 395 -14.19 32.35 -2.81
N ASP A 396 -15.47 32.17 -3.06
CA ASP A 396 -16.43 33.26 -3.29
C ASP A 396 -17.73 33.01 -2.53
N PRO A 397 -17.83 33.55 -1.28
CA PRO A 397 -19.01 33.33 -0.45
C PRO A 397 -20.32 33.87 -1.04
N ASP A 398 -20.27 34.79 -2.02
CA ASP A 398 -21.45 35.29 -2.71
C ASP A 398 -22.11 34.21 -3.63
N LYS A 399 -21.41 33.08 -3.85
CA LYS A 399 -21.89 31.94 -4.65
C LYS A 399 -22.27 30.72 -3.85
N TYR A 400 -22.22 30.78 -2.52
CA TYR A 400 -22.48 29.61 -1.66
C TYR A 400 -23.90 29.06 -1.77
N ASN A 401 -24.86 29.79 -2.31
CA ASN A 401 -26.22 29.36 -2.56
C ASN A 401 -26.43 28.77 -3.95
N GLN A 402 -25.37 28.54 -4.75
CA GLN A 402 -25.46 27.97 -6.08
C GLN A 402 -25.21 26.47 -6.06
N LEU A 403 -25.90 25.73 -6.96
CA LEU A 403 -25.65 24.32 -7.19
C LEU A 403 -24.22 24.12 -7.73
N VAL A 404 -23.55 23.11 -7.19
CA VAL A 404 -22.20 22.75 -7.60
C VAL A 404 -22.27 21.55 -8.55
N VAL A 405 -21.59 21.67 -9.68
CA VAL A 405 -21.37 20.54 -10.60
C VAL A 405 -20.58 19.48 -9.82
N ALA A 406 -20.97 18.21 -9.95
CA ALA A 406 -20.12 17.13 -9.46
C ALA A 406 -18.77 17.30 -10.17
N ASP A 407 -17.71 17.63 -9.37
CA ASP A 407 -16.37 17.71 -9.91
C ASP A 407 -16.09 16.38 -10.60
N GLU A 408 -15.50 16.44 -11.78
CA GLU A 408 -14.93 15.27 -12.42
C GLU A 408 -14.07 14.62 -11.36
N GLN A 409 -14.40 13.39 -10.98
CA GLN A 409 -13.46 12.53 -10.27
C GLN A 409 -12.17 12.63 -11.09
N GLU A 410 -11.02 12.79 -10.44
CA GLU A 410 -9.74 12.71 -11.14
C GLU A 410 -9.86 11.56 -12.12
N VAL A 411 -9.74 11.87 -13.42
CA VAL A 411 -9.96 10.89 -14.46
C VAL A 411 -8.96 9.76 -14.18
N GLU A 412 -9.44 8.68 -13.56
CA GLU A 412 -8.62 7.48 -13.42
C GLU A 412 -8.41 6.96 -14.83
N HIS A 413 -7.24 7.26 -15.39
CA HIS A 413 -6.88 6.78 -16.71
C HIS A 413 -6.89 5.26 -16.71
N GLU A 414 -7.79 4.68 -17.48
CA GLU A 414 -7.84 3.23 -17.65
C GLU A 414 -6.71 2.80 -18.57
N TYR A 415 -5.56 2.46 -17.97
CA TYR A 415 -4.45 1.86 -18.71
C TYR A 415 -4.85 0.45 -19.15
N LYS A 416 -4.72 0.15 -20.44
CA LYS A 416 -4.99 -1.18 -20.97
C LYS A 416 -3.96 -2.16 -20.46
N SER A 417 -4.41 -3.19 -19.77
CA SER A 417 -3.58 -4.26 -19.24
C SER A 417 -4.34 -5.57 -19.23
N ASP A 418 -3.69 -6.62 -19.70
CA ASP A 418 -4.18 -8.01 -19.54
C ASP A 418 -3.84 -8.58 -18.13
N TYR A 419 -3.13 -7.78 -17.30
CA TYR A 419 -2.63 -8.16 -15.99
C TYR A 419 -3.54 -7.64 -14.86
N ARG A 420 -4.82 -7.94 -14.88
CA ARG A 420 -5.73 -7.61 -13.77
C ARG A 420 -6.20 -8.89 -13.09
N GLY A 421 -5.70 -9.11 -11.88
CA GLY A 421 -6.11 -10.21 -10.99
C GLY A 421 -6.79 -9.71 -9.73
N LYS A 422 -7.38 -10.63 -8.98
CA LYS A 422 -7.90 -10.37 -7.63
C LYS A 422 -6.76 -10.35 -6.63
N VAL A 423 -6.62 -9.25 -5.89
CA VAL A 423 -5.62 -9.14 -4.83
C VAL A 423 -6.06 -9.94 -3.61
N GLN A 424 -5.20 -10.81 -3.10
CA GLN A 424 -5.44 -11.54 -1.86
C GLN A 424 -5.32 -10.55 -0.69
N ASN A 425 -6.46 -10.18 -0.08
CA ASN A 425 -6.50 -9.29 1.07
C ASN A 425 -6.46 -10.08 2.36
N ARG A 426 -5.34 -10.06 3.09
CA ARG A 426 -5.29 -10.45 4.50
C ARG A 426 -5.26 -9.20 5.37
N LYS A 427 -6.04 -9.20 6.47
CA LYS A 427 -5.90 -8.17 7.52
C LYS A 427 -4.66 -8.51 8.33
N VAL A 428 -3.59 -7.76 8.11
CA VAL A 428 -2.33 -7.91 8.84
C VAL A 428 -2.12 -6.70 9.73
N GLU A 429 -1.76 -6.94 11.00
CA GLU A 429 -1.32 -5.88 11.89
C GLU A 429 0.11 -5.47 11.52
N VAL A 430 0.33 -4.16 11.39
CA VAL A 430 1.63 -3.61 11.08
C VAL A 430 2.43 -3.51 12.38
N GLY A 431 3.37 -4.42 12.58
CA GLY A 431 4.21 -4.45 13.76
C GLY A 431 5.54 -5.15 13.50
N LEU A 432 6.48 -5.00 14.43
CA LEU A 432 7.76 -5.70 14.37
C LEU A 432 7.57 -7.19 14.66
N LEU A 433 8.27 -8.03 13.91
CA LEU A 433 8.40 -9.44 14.23
C LEU A 433 9.27 -9.63 15.49
N PRO A 434 9.01 -10.70 16.27
CA PRO A 434 9.74 -10.96 17.52
C PRO A 434 11.24 -11.23 17.29
N MET A 435 12.00 -11.19 18.39
CA MET A 435 13.40 -11.59 18.42
C MET A 435 13.56 -13.09 18.15
N PHE A 436 14.64 -13.48 17.46
CA PHE A 436 15.04 -14.87 17.36
C PHE A 436 15.42 -15.45 18.70
N ALA A 437 14.82 -16.55 19.07
CA ALA A 437 15.04 -17.29 20.30
C ALA A 437 15.52 -18.70 20.02
N LEU A 438 16.15 -19.32 21.01
CA LEU A 438 16.42 -20.75 21.01
C LEU A 438 15.19 -21.51 21.49
N SER A 439 14.80 -22.54 20.78
CA SER A 439 13.59 -23.33 21.01
C SER A 439 13.81 -24.81 20.68
N PHE A 440 12.98 -25.70 21.21
CA PHE A 440 12.94 -27.11 20.80
C PHE A 440 12.04 -27.35 19.58
N TYR A 441 11.37 -26.34 19.09
CA TYR A 441 10.45 -26.44 17.97
C TYR A 441 10.73 -25.31 16.98
N ALA A 442 10.90 -25.69 15.71
CA ALA A 442 10.79 -24.72 14.63
C ALA A 442 9.34 -24.70 14.15
N VAL A 443 8.79 -23.52 13.97
CA VAL A 443 7.58 -23.35 13.16
C VAL A 443 8.04 -23.45 11.70
N ARG A 444 7.77 -24.58 11.06
CA ARG A 444 7.96 -24.73 9.62
C ARG A 444 6.62 -24.39 8.96
N ASP A 445 6.56 -23.26 8.32
CA ASP A 445 5.56 -23.01 7.30
C ASP A 445 6.03 -23.72 6.02
N GLU A 446 5.15 -24.46 5.34
CA GLU A 446 5.47 -25.12 4.06
C GLU A 446 5.99 -24.13 3.01
N MET A 447 5.71 -22.87 3.23
CA MET A 447 6.06 -21.75 2.37
C MET A 447 7.43 -21.12 2.69
N HIS A 448 7.99 -21.34 3.86
CA HIS A 448 9.23 -20.75 4.32
C HIS A 448 10.41 -21.69 4.04
N THR A 449 11.22 -21.37 3.05
CA THR A 449 12.34 -22.23 2.62
C THR A 449 13.62 -21.98 3.38
N TYR A 450 13.72 -20.85 4.11
CA TYR A 450 14.91 -20.50 4.89
C TYR A 450 15.01 -21.38 6.16
N ILE A 451 16.17 -22.00 6.36
CA ILE A 451 16.49 -22.78 7.56
C ILE A 451 17.55 -22.02 8.33
N PRO A 452 17.22 -21.47 9.52
CA PRO A 452 18.19 -20.78 10.35
C PRO A 452 19.34 -21.71 10.75
N PHE A 453 20.58 -21.21 10.63
CA PHE A 453 21.78 -21.92 11.02
C PHE A 453 22.71 -21.00 11.83
N ASP A 454 23.26 -21.53 12.92
CA ASP A 454 24.31 -20.89 13.69
C ASP A 454 25.30 -21.94 14.22
N LYS A 455 26.61 -21.63 14.17
CA LYS A 455 27.70 -22.57 14.52
C LYS A 455 27.70 -22.93 16.00
N ASP A 456 27.35 -21.99 16.89
CA ASP A 456 27.39 -22.20 18.35
C ASP A 456 26.17 -23.06 18.77
N VAL A 457 25.02 -22.89 18.12
CA VAL A 457 23.83 -23.75 18.27
C VAL A 457 24.13 -25.17 17.77
N GLU A 458 24.74 -25.31 16.62
CA GLU A 458 25.11 -26.64 16.07
C GLU A 458 26.17 -27.31 16.94
N GLY A 459 27.18 -26.57 17.40
CA GLY A 459 28.20 -27.08 18.35
C GLY A 459 27.59 -27.61 19.66
N PHE A 460 26.61 -26.88 20.21
CA PHE A 460 25.85 -27.33 21.37
C PHE A 460 25.04 -28.60 21.08
N ASN A 461 24.34 -28.67 19.94
CA ASN A 461 23.54 -29.83 19.54
C ASN A 461 24.40 -31.11 19.38
N LEU A 462 25.59 -30.97 18.80
CA LEU A 462 26.53 -32.11 18.65
C LEU A 462 27.05 -32.62 20.01
N GLN A 463 27.23 -31.73 20.98
CA GLN A 463 27.74 -32.09 22.32
C GLN A 463 26.66 -32.65 23.25
N SER A 464 25.46 -32.07 23.22
CA SER A 464 24.43 -32.34 24.22
C SER A 464 23.75 -33.70 24.09
N LYS A 465 23.79 -34.33 22.90
CA LYS A 465 23.08 -35.60 22.57
C LYS A 465 21.62 -35.69 23.05
N SER A 466 21.03 -34.56 23.36
CA SER A 466 19.66 -34.39 23.85
C SER A 466 18.76 -33.80 22.78
N LYS A 467 17.63 -33.23 23.18
CA LYS A 467 16.76 -32.48 22.26
C LYS A 467 17.54 -31.36 21.57
N PRO A 468 17.61 -31.30 20.23
CA PRO A 468 18.37 -30.26 19.54
C PRO A 468 17.70 -28.89 19.73
N LEU A 469 18.50 -27.86 19.92
CA LEU A 469 18.09 -26.47 19.89
C LEU A 469 17.88 -26.02 18.44
N GLN A 470 16.86 -25.21 18.21
CA GLN A 470 16.54 -24.60 16.94
C GLN A 470 16.39 -23.10 17.12
N ILE A 471 16.67 -22.34 16.07
CA ILE A 471 16.53 -20.88 16.05
C ILE A 471 15.18 -20.57 15.45
N SER A 472 14.34 -19.75 16.14
CA SER A 472 13.03 -19.34 15.62
C SER A 472 12.62 -17.99 16.22
N CYS A 473 12.02 -17.12 15.43
CA CYS A 473 11.38 -15.89 15.93
C CYS A 473 9.93 -16.15 16.36
N THR A 474 9.31 -17.24 15.88
CA THR A 474 7.95 -17.64 16.25
C THR A 474 7.98 -18.95 17.03
N GLN A 475 7.21 -19.00 18.12
CA GLN A 475 7.03 -20.24 18.88
C GLN A 475 5.61 -20.78 18.61
N PRO A 476 5.46 -22.09 18.37
CA PRO A 476 4.14 -22.68 18.20
C PRO A 476 3.38 -22.57 19.52
N THR A 477 2.07 -22.34 19.42
CA THR A 477 1.18 -22.45 20.58
C THR A 477 1.33 -23.82 21.24
N ILE A 478 1.60 -23.82 22.54
CA ILE A 478 1.76 -25.05 23.31
C ILE A 478 0.38 -25.51 23.73
N ASN A 479 -0.09 -26.65 23.19
CA ASN A 479 -1.29 -27.33 23.64
C ASN A 479 -1.00 -28.09 24.95
N GLU A 480 -2.05 -28.58 25.61
CA GLU A 480 -1.99 -29.25 26.91
C GLU A 480 -1.00 -30.44 26.89
N ASP A 481 -1.03 -31.29 25.87
CA ASP A 481 -0.10 -32.42 25.71
C ASP A 481 1.37 -32.00 25.59
N ARG A 482 1.63 -30.89 24.91
CA ARG A 482 2.99 -30.32 24.82
C ARG A 482 3.42 -29.72 26.12
N MET A 483 2.51 -29.07 26.85
CA MET A 483 2.77 -28.52 28.19
C MET A 483 3.20 -29.62 29.15
N HIS A 484 2.46 -30.72 29.23
CA HIS A 484 2.82 -31.87 30.09
C HIS A 484 4.19 -32.46 29.73
N ARG A 485 4.49 -32.60 28.43
CA ARG A 485 5.82 -33.06 27.99
C ARG A 485 6.95 -32.10 28.31
N HIS A 486 6.70 -30.77 28.30
CA HIS A 486 7.66 -29.78 28.73
C HIS A 486 7.94 -29.85 30.23
N ILE A 487 6.90 -29.96 31.06
CA ILE A 487 7.03 -30.09 32.51
C ILE A 487 7.81 -31.37 32.85
N ALA A 488 7.44 -32.52 32.29
CA ALA A 488 8.16 -33.78 32.50
C ALA A 488 9.62 -33.69 32.07
N PHE A 489 9.94 -32.96 30.99
CA PHE A 489 11.31 -32.72 30.56
C PHE A 489 12.05 -31.82 31.54
N ILE A 490 11.46 -30.76 32.06
CA ILE A 490 12.02 -29.88 33.10
C ILE A 490 12.37 -30.69 34.34
N ASP A 491 11.45 -31.57 34.82
CA ASP A 491 11.67 -32.43 35.99
C ASP A 491 12.82 -33.38 35.75
N SER A 492 12.88 -34.02 34.59
CA SER A 492 13.97 -34.92 34.23
C SER A 492 15.33 -34.23 34.21
N VAL A 493 15.40 -33.02 33.59
CA VAL A 493 16.66 -32.25 33.57
C VAL A 493 17.02 -31.73 34.94
N THR A 494 16.03 -31.39 35.80
CA THR A 494 16.28 -30.97 37.18
C THR A 494 16.92 -32.08 38.01
N MET A 495 16.43 -33.34 37.89
CA MET A 495 17.06 -34.50 38.50
C MET A 495 18.49 -34.72 37.96
N ALA A 496 18.68 -34.61 36.65
CA ALA A 496 19.99 -34.74 36.05
C ALA A 496 21.00 -33.68 36.51
N ILE A 497 20.55 -32.44 36.77
CA ILE A 497 21.39 -31.38 37.34
C ILE A 497 21.80 -31.76 38.80
N ALA A 498 20.86 -32.27 39.58
CA ALA A 498 21.15 -32.68 40.97
C ALA A 498 22.17 -33.84 41.04
N ASP A 499 22.15 -34.74 40.07
CA ASP A 499 23.08 -35.89 40.00
C ASP A 499 24.40 -35.56 39.28
N ALA A 500 24.48 -34.43 38.61
CA ALA A 500 25.66 -34.06 37.84
C ALA A 500 26.81 -33.70 38.75
N ARG A 501 28.02 -34.27 38.47
CA ARG A 501 29.26 -33.91 39.15
C ARG A 501 30.16 -33.12 38.19
N GLY A 502 30.44 -31.89 38.59
CA GLY A 502 31.32 -30.96 37.88
C GLY A 502 30.58 -30.07 36.84
N ASP A 503 31.11 -28.88 36.70
CA ASP A 503 30.50 -27.77 35.94
C ASP A 503 30.24 -28.11 34.47
N GLU A 504 31.15 -28.84 33.83
CA GLU A 504 31.03 -29.23 32.42
C GLU A 504 29.81 -30.10 32.11
N ARG A 505 29.28 -30.84 33.10
CA ARG A 505 28.05 -31.63 32.97
C ARG A 505 26.80 -30.79 33.27
N VAL A 506 26.93 -29.81 34.14
CA VAL A 506 25.81 -28.94 34.56
C VAL A 506 25.47 -27.90 33.48
N LYS A 507 26.49 -27.31 32.83
CA LYS A 507 26.35 -26.26 31.82
C LYS A 507 25.28 -26.59 30.73
N PRO A 508 25.37 -27.72 30.00
CA PRO A 508 24.40 -28.04 28.96
C PRO A 508 23.00 -28.32 29.53
N LEU A 509 22.89 -28.86 30.74
CA LEU A 509 21.61 -29.14 31.38
C LEU A 509 20.90 -27.85 31.78
N LEU A 510 21.62 -26.83 32.31
CA LEU A 510 21.06 -25.52 32.61
C LEU A 510 20.51 -24.85 31.32
N MET A 511 21.27 -24.92 30.23
CA MET A 511 20.80 -24.39 28.93
C MET A 511 19.52 -25.07 28.47
N LEU A 512 19.45 -26.41 28.52
CA LEU A 512 18.25 -27.16 28.12
C LEU A 512 17.05 -26.83 29.00
N ARG A 513 17.23 -26.69 30.32
CA ARG A 513 16.15 -26.36 31.26
C ARG A 513 15.66 -24.92 31.05
N ALA A 514 16.58 -23.99 30.84
CA ALA A 514 16.24 -22.60 30.56
C ALA A 514 15.39 -22.47 29.26
N VAL A 515 15.77 -23.18 28.19
CA VAL A 515 14.99 -23.20 26.94
C VAL A 515 13.61 -23.84 27.16
N ALA A 516 13.54 -24.90 28.00
CA ALA A 516 12.25 -25.51 28.35
C ALA A 516 11.36 -24.56 29.16
N TYR A 517 11.91 -23.84 30.15
CA TYR A 517 11.19 -22.81 30.88
C TYR A 517 10.71 -21.66 29.99
N SER A 518 11.57 -21.18 29.08
CA SER A 518 11.21 -20.16 28.10
C SER A 518 10.05 -20.62 27.21
N GLY A 519 10.03 -21.91 26.84
CA GLY A 519 8.95 -22.50 26.03
C GLY A 519 7.59 -22.47 26.71
N ILE A 520 7.52 -22.61 28.04
CA ILE A 520 6.28 -22.50 28.83
C ILE A 520 6.06 -21.10 29.42
N GLN A 521 6.78 -20.10 28.94
CA GLN A 521 6.69 -18.70 29.37
C GLN A 521 7.07 -18.45 30.84
N ASN A 522 7.80 -19.37 31.48
CA ASN A 522 8.38 -19.19 32.80
C ASN A 522 9.74 -18.50 32.68
N PHE A 523 9.70 -17.19 32.36
CA PHE A 523 10.90 -16.43 32.03
C PHE A 523 11.80 -16.18 33.23
N ASP A 524 11.25 -16.08 34.43
CA ASP A 524 12.03 -15.84 35.64
C ASP A 524 12.99 -17.02 35.89
N ASN A 525 12.50 -18.26 35.95
CA ASN A 525 13.31 -19.46 36.12
C ASN A 525 14.29 -19.67 34.95
N ALA A 526 13.90 -19.30 33.72
CA ALA A 526 14.80 -19.34 32.58
C ALA A 526 16.00 -18.37 32.78
N ILE A 527 15.73 -17.14 33.22
CA ILE A 527 16.75 -16.11 33.48
C ILE A 527 17.70 -16.55 34.61
N ASP A 528 17.19 -17.19 35.68
CA ASP A 528 17.98 -17.67 36.78
C ASP A 528 18.95 -18.78 36.33
N ASP A 529 18.47 -19.77 35.56
CA ASP A 529 19.32 -20.83 35.02
C ASP A 529 20.42 -20.27 34.07
N LEU A 530 20.03 -19.31 33.18
CA LEU A 530 20.99 -18.70 32.28
C LEU A 530 21.98 -17.79 32.97
N SER A 531 21.61 -17.17 34.07
CA SER A 531 22.49 -16.37 34.92
C SER A 531 23.51 -17.27 35.66
N THR A 532 23.04 -18.43 36.12
CA THR A 532 23.93 -19.47 36.73
C THR A 532 24.88 -20.02 35.68
N LEU A 533 24.40 -20.34 34.47
CA LEU A 533 25.24 -20.80 33.36
C LEU A 533 26.30 -19.78 33.00
N GLN A 534 25.97 -18.49 32.98
CA GLN A 534 26.90 -17.41 32.68
C GLN A 534 28.01 -17.27 33.77
N GLN A 535 27.68 -17.54 35.05
CA GLN A 535 28.70 -17.58 36.12
C GLN A 535 29.67 -18.73 35.93
N LEU A 536 29.22 -19.88 35.43
CA LEU A 536 30.02 -21.06 35.12
C LEU A 536 30.80 -20.94 33.82
N ASP A 537 30.28 -20.16 32.87
CA ASP A 537 30.85 -19.92 31.54
C ASP A 537 30.54 -18.49 31.06
N SER A 538 31.45 -17.58 31.37
CA SER A 538 31.31 -16.16 31.04
C SER A 538 31.43 -15.84 29.55
N ALA A 539 31.82 -16.83 28.73
CA ALA A 539 31.93 -16.68 27.27
C ALA A 539 30.75 -17.34 26.50
N SER A 540 29.76 -17.90 27.20
CA SER A 540 28.66 -18.61 26.59
C SER A 540 27.74 -17.67 25.79
N VAL A 541 27.90 -17.64 24.47
CA VAL A 541 27.08 -16.86 23.56
C VAL A 541 25.57 -17.21 23.68
N LEU A 542 25.28 -18.53 23.77
CA LEU A 542 23.89 -19.00 23.84
C LEU A 542 23.18 -18.57 25.14
N ALA A 543 23.94 -18.50 26.25
CA ALA A 543 23.41 -18.04 27.54
C ALA A 543 23.02 -16.56 27.48
N TYR A 544 23.89 -15.70 26.98
CA TYR A 544 23.59 -14.28 26.76
C TYR A 544 22.40 -14.07 25.80
N TRP A 545 22.41 -14.78 24.64
CA TRP A 545 21.38 -14.68 23.64
C TRP A 545 20.01 -15.01 24.23
N GLN A 546 19.86 -16.20 24.80
CA GLN A 546 18.58 -16.66 25.32
C GLN A 546 18.12 -15.84 26.53
N ARG A 547 19.05 -15.40 27.39
CA ARG A 547 18.71 -14.55 28.54
C ARG A 547 18.17 -13.19 28.08
N ALA A 548 18.81 -12.56 27.10
CA ALA A 548 18.32 -11.32 26.50
C ALA A 548 16.88 -11.45 25.98
N VAL A 549 16.58 -12.54 25.27
CA VAL A 549 15.24 -12.81 24.75
C VAL A 549 14.22 -13.04 25.87
N CYS A 550 14.57 -13.82 26.91
CA CYS A 550 13.68 -14.05 28.07
C CYS A 550 13.39 -12.73 28.80
N GLN A 551 14.42 -11.90 29.02
CA GLN A 551 14.26 -10.58 29.65
C GLN A 551 13.39 -9.64 28.80
N ALA A 552 13.55 -9.64 27.45
CA ALA A 552 12.74 -8.84 26.56
C ALA A 552 11.27 -9.23 26.66
N LYS A 553 10.95 -10.52 26.60
CA LYS A 553 9.57 -11.03 26.73
C LYS A 553 8.96 -10.75 28.11
N LEU A 554 9.74 -10.89 29.18
CA LEU A 554 9.32 -10.53 30.54
C LEU A 554 9.03 -9.03 30.64
N ASN A 555 9.84 -8.20 29.99
CA ASN A 555 9.63 -6.76 29.94
C ASN A 555 8.35 -6.39 29.15
N GLU A 556 8.07 -7.05 28.02
CA GLU A 556 6.83 -6.89 27.25
C GLU A 556 5.61 -7.25 28.11
N PHE A 557 5.66 -8.36 28.83
CA PHE A 557 4.62 -8.75 29.76
C PHE A 557 4.41 -7.70 30.87
N ASN A 558 5.48 -7.26 31.53
CA ASN A 558 5.43 -6.25 32.57
C ASN A 558 4.91 -4.89 32.06
N ALA A 559 5.27 -4.50 30.83
CA ALA A 559 4.76 -3.29 30.21
C ALA A 559 3.25 -3.37 29.95
N SER A 560 2.73 -4.52 29.55
CA SER A 560 1.30 -4.75 29.38
C SER A 560 0.52 -4.62 30.69
N GLN A 561 1.20 -4.81 31.86
CA GLN A 561 0.66 -4.61 33.20
C GLN A 561 0.89 -3.18 33.76
N GLY A 562 1.43 -2.27 32.92
CA GLY A 562 1.66 -0.86 33.31
C GLY A 562 2.95 -0.58 34.08
N THR A 563 3.89 -1.51 34.12
CA THR A 563 5.19 -1.33 34.81
C THR A 563 6.18 -0.57 33.90
N ASN A 564 6.94 0.39 34.46
CA ASN A 564 7.99 1.07 33.71
C ASN A 564 9.19 0.13 33.49
N ILE A 565 9.55 -0.07 32.21
CA ILE A 565 10.56 -1.07 31.76
C ILE A 565 11.88 -0.43 31.30
N GLU A 566 12.07 0.88 31.37
CA GLU A 566 13.25 1.56 30.82
C GLU A 566 14.59 1.01 31.36
N LEU A 567 14.70 0.85 32.68
CA LEU A 567 15.90 0.29 33.33
C LEU A 567 16.12 -1.19 32.98
N LYS A 568 15.04 -1.97 32.89
CA LYS A 568 15.11 -3.40 32.59
C LYS A 568 15.52 -3.68 31.13
N SER A 569 15.21 -2.79 30.22
CA SER A 569 15.63 -2.92 28.82
C SER A 569 17.15 -2.64 28.62
N ALA A 570 17.82 -1.98 29.57
CA ALA A 570 19.28 -1.83 29.54
C ALA A 570 20.01 -3.18 29.73
N ASN A 571 19.46 -4.10 30.53
CA ASN A 571 20.02 -5.43 30.73
C ASN A 571 19.96 -6.27 29.44
N VAL A 572 18.84 -6.19 28.71
CA VAL A 572 18.70 -6.86 27.40
C VAL A 572 19.78 -6.38 26.43
N LEU A 573 20.01 -5.07 26.37
CA LEU A 573 21.04 -4.48 25.50
C LEU A 573 22.45 -4.93 25.93
N SER A 574 22.71 -4.97 27.24
CA SER A 574 24.00 -5.44 27.77
C SER A 574 24.27 -6.87 27.35
N ASP A 575 23.33 -7.78 27.54
CA ASP A 575 23.47 -9.19 27.15
C ASP A 575 23.71 -9.38 25.66
N LEU A 576 22.98 -8.66 24.81
CA LEU A 576 23.17 -8.72 23.34
C LEU A 576 24.55 -8.16 22.94
N CYS A 577 25.02 -7.11 23.60
CA CYS A 577 26.35 -6.55 23.35
C CYS A 577 27.46 -7.51 23.80
N GLU A 578 27.30 -8.18 24.95
CA GLU A 578 28.27 -9.19 25.40
C GLU A 578 28.27 -10.40 24.44
N ALA A 579 27.11 -10.91 24.03
CA ALA A 579 27.05 -11.99 23.06
C ALA A 579 27.75 -11.63 21.73
N LEU A 580 27.58 -10.39 21.24
CA LEU A 580 28.24 -9.91 20.02
C LEU A 580 29.78 -9.76 20.14
N LYS A 581 30.33 -9.59 21.35
CA LYS A 581 31.79 -9.61 21.54
C LYS A 581 32.36 -10.98 21.23
N PHE A 582 31.68 -12.04 21.64
CA PHE A 582 32.12 -13.42 21.42
C PHE A 582 31.72 -13.98 20.07
N ALA A 583 30.58 -13.50 19.50
CA ALA A 583 30.04 -13.94 18.20
C ALA A 583 29.75 -12.74 17.24
N PRO A 584 30.80 -12.02 16.77
CA PRO A 584 30.65 -10.82 15.96
C PRO A 584 30.14 -11.10 14.54
N HIS A 585 29.97 -12.35 14.14
CA HIS A 585 29.44 -12.76 12.82
C HIS A 585 28.08 -13.47 12.91
N ASN A 586 27.39 -13.40 14.05
CA ASN A 586 26.07 -13.97 14.21
C ASN A 586 24.99 -12.97 13.77
N PRO A 587 24.25 -13.21 12.67
CA PRO A 587 23.25 -12.29 12.15
C PRO A 587 22.04 -12.12 13.08
N TYR A 588 21.67 -13.17 13.83
CA TYR A 588 20.51 -13.15 14.71
C TYR A 588 20.68 -12.24 15.91
N LEU A 589 21.90 -12.09 16.41
CA LEU A 589 22.21 -11.18 17.51
C LEU A 589 22.10 -9.71 17.08
N TYR A 590 22.55 -9.37 15.88
CA TYR A 590 22.33 -8.04 15.30
C TYR A 590 20.85 -7.79 15.05
N TYR A 591 20.14 -8.76 14.48
CA TYR A 591 18.69 -8.66 14.32
C TYR A 591 17.97 -8.38 15.65
N ASN A 592 18.28 -9.16 16.70
CA ASN A 592 17.67 -9.00 18.01
C ASN A 592 17.95 -7.63 18.62
N ARG A 593 19.21 -7.14 18.49
CA ARG A 593 19.58 -5.80 18.99
C ARG A 593 18.88 -4.70 18.17
N GLY A 594 18.75 -4.88 16.87
CA GLY A 594 17.97 -4.02 15.99
C GLY A 594 16.49 -3.96 16.39
N CYS A 595 15.87 -5.08 16.75
CA CYS A 595 14.50 -5.11 17.28
C CYS A 595 14.37 -4.27 18.57
N LEU A 596 15.33 -4.40 19.49
CA LEU A 596 15.34 -3.63 20.74
C LEU A 596 15.48 -2.12 20.46
N TYR A 597 16.36 -1.71 19.56
CA TYR A 597 16.49 -0.30 19.16
C TYR A 597 15.21 0.21 18.49
N ALA A 598 14.57 -0.57 17.63
CA ALA A 598 13.32 -0.22 16.98
C ALA A 598 12.18 -0.01 17.99
N GLN A 599 12.05 -0.89 19.01
CA GLN A 599 11.09 -0.75 20.11
C GLN A 599 11.31 0.54 20.91
N ARG A 600 12.58 0.95 21.07
CA ARG A 600 12.97 2.22 21.71
C ARG A 600 12.84 3.44 20.81
N LYS A 601 12.39 3.27 19.57
CA LYS A 601 12.30 4.30 18.53
C LYS A 601 13.66 4.90 18.10
N ASP A 602 14.76 4.23 18.42
CA ASP A 602 16.09 4.56 17.91
C ASP A 602 16.28 3.91 16.53
N TYR A 603 15.57 4.48 15.57
CA TYR A 603 15.44 3.90 14.24
C TYR A 603 16.76 3.83 13.48
N GLN A 604 17.68 4.79 13.70
CA GLN A 604 18.96 4.77 13.00
C GLN A 604 19.82 3.58 13.43
N ARG A 605 19.99 3.35 14.76
CA ARG A 605 20.74 2.19 15.26
C ARG A 605 20.07 0.87 14.89
N ALA A 606 18.73 0.84 14.85
CA ALA A 606 18.00 -0.33 14.39
C ALA A 606 18.34 -0.67 12.93
N ILE A 607 18.33 0.34 12.05
CA ILE A 607 18.68 0.18 10.63
C ILE A 607 20.13 -0.29 10.47
N ASP A 608 21.07 0.27 11.22
CA ASP A 608 22.48 -0.11 11.16
C ASP A 608 22.70 -1.58 11.56
N ASP A 609 22.01 -2.04 12.62
CA ASP A 609 22.06 -3.43 13.05
C ASP A 609 21.37 -4.38 12.05
N PHE A 610 20.21 -4.02 11.50
CA PHE A 610 19.58 -4.81 10.45
C PHE A 610 20.42 -4.85 9.17
N ASN A 611 21.08 -3.76 8.79
CA ASN A 611 22.04 -3.75 7.69
C ASN A 611 23.14 -4.78 7.93
N ARG A 612 23.71 -4.78 9.15
CA ARG A 612 24.76 -5.72 9.50
C ARG A 612 24.28 -7.17 9.50
N ALA A 613 23.07 -7.43 9.95
CA ALA A 613 22.47 -8.76 9.88
C ALA A 613 22.31 -9.23 8.42
N ILE A 614 21.83 -8.35 7.51
CA ILE A 614 21.70 -8.66 6.09
C ILE A 614 23.04 -8.88 5.38
N GLU A 615 24.08 -8.10 5.73
CA GLU A 615 25.43 -8.32 5.21
C GLU A 615 25.98 -9.70 5.60
N LEU A 616 25.65 -10.19 6.79
CA LEU A 616 26.09 -11.50 7.28
C LEU A 616 25.27 -12.65 6.70
N ASP A 617 23.96 -12.48 6.59
CA ASP A 617 23.05 -13.42 5.92
C ASP A 617 21.87 -12.68 5.28
N GLY A 618 21.94 -12.52 3.96
CA GLY A 618 20.91 -11.88 3.16
C GLY A 618 19.65 -12.71 2.88
N ASN A 619 19.54 -13.92 3.47
CA ASN A 619 18.41 -14.80 3.26
C ASN A 619 17.43 -14.83 4.44
N ILE A 620 17.64 -14.03 5.47
CA ILE A 620 16.74 -13.92 6.64
C ILE A 620 15.60 -12.96 6.32
N PRO A 621 14.38 -13.45 6.00
CA PRO A 621 13.28 -12.59 5.56
C PRO A 621 12.79 -11.64 6.65
N GLU A 622 12.85 -12.06 7.93
CA GLU A 622 12.43 -11.27 9.07
C GLU A 622 13.26 -9.99 9.22
N THR A 623 14.53 -10.03 8.81
CA THR A 623 15.40 -8.85 8.89
C THR A 623 14.96 -7.76 7.91
N TYR A 624 14.64 -8.13 6.68
CA TYR A 624 14.08 -7.19 5.71
C TYR A 624 12.71 -6.67 6.15
N TYR A 625 11.87 -7.55 6.67
CA TYR A 625 10.55 -7.16 7.16
C TYR A 625 10.66 -6.10 8.26
N ASN A 626 11.44 -6.36 9.32
CA ASN A 626 11.58 -5.43 10.43
C ASN A 626 12.29 -4.14 10.02
N ARG A 627 13.32 -4.19 9.16
CA ARG A 627 13.94 -2.97 8.62
C ARG A 627 12.95 -2.18 7.76
N GLY A 628 12.13 -2.86 6.97
CA GLY A 628 11.06 -2.25 6.19
C GLY A 628 10.05 -1.52 7.07
N ILE A 629 9.59 -2.14 8.16
CA ILE A 629 8.71 -1.49 9.13
C ILE A 629 9.37 -0.26 9.77
N VAL A 630 10.65 -0.35 10.12
CA VAL A 630 11.41 0.80 10.68
C VAL A 630 11.53 1.93 9.67
N TYR A 631 11.77 1.64 8.39
CA TYR A 631 11.77 2.64 7.33
C TYR A 631 10.40 3.32 7.18
N LEU A 632 9.29 2.57 7.24
CA LEU A 632 7.95 3.14 7.19
C LEU A 632 7.68 4.08 8.37
N HIS A 633 8.12 3.71 9.58
CA HIS A 633 8.02 4.59 10.76
C HIS A 633 8.93 5.83 10.69
N SER A 634 9.96 5.79 9.86
CA SER A 634 10.89 6.90 9.63
C SER A 634 10.52 7.73 8.39
N GLU A 635 9.30 7.58 7.86
CA GLU A 635 8.79 8.26 6.66
C GLU A 635 9.58 7.94 5.37
N LYS A 636 10.44 6.92 5.39
CA LYS A 636 11.19 6.42 4.24
C LYS A 636 10.37 5.32 3.54
N THR A 637 9.21 5.70 3.01
CA THR A 637 8.23 4.74 2.46
C THR A 637 8.80 3.93 1.30
N ALA A 638 9.63 4.54 0.48
CA ALA A 638 10.21 3.91 -0.70
C ALA A 638 11.14 2.74 -0.33
N GLU A 639 12.03 2.96 0.64
CA GLU A 639 12.96 1.96 1.16
C GLU A 639 12.20 0.87 1.93
N GLY A 640 11.19 1.28 2.70
CA GLY A 640 10.33 0.36 3.44
C GLY A 640 9.59 -0.63 2.53
N ILE A 641 8.99 -0.14 1.43
CA ILE A 641 8.33 -1.00 0.44
C ILE A 641 9.33 -1.94 -0.25
N ALA A 642 10.54 -1.47 -0.57
CA ALA A 642 11.56 -2.31 -1.19
C ALA A 642 11.98 -3.48 -0.28
N ASP A 643 12.17 -3.22 1.01
CA ASP A 643 12.49 -4.25 2.00
C ASP A 643 11.32 -5.22 2.22
N LEU A 644 10.09 -4.73 2.31
CA LEU A 644 8.91 -5.59 2.43
C LEU A 644 8.72 -6.47 1.18
N SER A 645 8.98 -5.95 -0.02
CA SER A 645 8.99 -6.75 -1.24
C SER A 645 10.02 -7.87 -1.15
N LYS A 646 11.24 -7.57 -0.67
CA LYS A 646 12.28 -8.58 -0.48
C LYS A 646 11.92 -9.62 0.60
N ALA A 647 11.31 -9.19 1.70
CA ALA A 647 10.81 -10.09 2.73
C ALA A 647 9.72 -11.04 2.18
N GLY A 648 8.79 -10.52 1.39
CA GLY A 648 7.76 -11.30 0.70
C GLY A 648 8.36 -12.31 -0.31
N GLU A 649 9.35 -11.88 -1.09
CA GLU A 649 10.09 -12.75 -2.00
C GLU A 649 10.79 -13.91 -1.26
N LEU A 650 11.32 -13.65 -0.07
CA LEU A 650 11.98 -14.67 0.78
C LEU A 650 11.00 -15.53 1.59
N GLY A 651 9.67 -15.32 1.46
CA GLY A 651 8.65 -16.18 2.04
C GLY A 651 7.81 -15.58 3.16
N LEU A 652 8.00 -14.31 3.54
CA LEU A 652 7.13 -13.59 4.48
C LEU A 652 6.00 -12.86 3.73
N TYR A 653 4.97 -13.59 3.35
CA TYR A 653 3.92 -13.12 2.44
C TYR A 653 2.98 -12.06 3.02
N ASP A 654 2.91 -11.95 4.35
CA ASP A 654 2.18 -10.88 5.02
C ASP A 654 2.73 -9.49 4.68
N ALA A 655 3.99 -9.41 4.23
CA ALA A 655 4.61 -8.19 3.74
C ALA A 655 3.84 -7.55 2.56
N TYR A 656 3.26 -8.34 1.66
CA TYR A 656 2.48 -7.81 0.53
C TYR A 656 1.20 -7.10 0.97
N SER A 657 0.56 -7.56 2.04
CA SER A 657 -0.62 -6.89 2.61
C SER A 657 -0.27 -5.52 3.20
N ILE A 658 0.96 -5.38 3.74
CA ILE A 658 1.45 -4.10 4.24
C ILE A 658 1.81 -3.16 3.09
N ILE A 659 2.47 -3.64 2.04
CA ILE A 659 2.79 -2.87 0.83
C ILE A 659 1.51 -2.21 0.29
N LYS A 660 0.43 -3.00 0.13
CA LYS A 660 -0.85 -2.50 -0.33
C LYS A 660 -1.41 -1.38 0.56
N LYS A 661 -1.39 -1.56 1.89
CA LYS A 661 -1.90 -0.57 2.86
C LYS A 661 -1.17 0.77 2.81
N TYR A 662 0.14 0.77 2.53
CA TYR A 662 0.95 1.99 2.47
C TYR A 662 0.94 2.67 1.09
N ARG A 663 0.43 1.99 0.06
CA ARG A 663 0.19 2.58 -1.24
C ARG A 663 -1.10 3.42 -1.28
N GLU A 664 -2.15 2.96 -0.60
CA GLU A 664 -3.45 3.63 -0.55
C GLU A 664 -3.43 4.92 0.31
N LYS A 665 -2.30 5.22 0.98
CA LYS A 665 -2.04 6.47 1.70
C LYS A 665 -1.19 7.43 0.88
#